data_6bc82765f573e9f923d287df26acf482
#
_entry.id   6bc82765f573e9f923d287df26acf482
#
_cell.length_a   1.000
_cell.length_b   1.000
_cell.length_c   1.000
_cell.angle_alpha   90.00
_cell.angle_beta   90.00
_cell.angle_gamma   90.00
#
_symmetry.space_group_name_H-M   'P 1'
#
loop_
_entity.id
_entity.type
_entity.pdbx_description
1 polymer ?
#
loop_
_entity_poly.entity_id
_entity_poly.type
_entity_poly.pdbx_seq_one_letter_code
_entity_poly.pdbx_strand_id
1 'polypeptide(L)'
;MLLRQSPLLFAALTLSPTVHAETLQLAPVEVSTAPASAGEIAQAQLKSVPGATNYIDMDSVQQGRVSTNEDVFKYQAGVYAKAANNEGVKLSIRGSGLNRSPGSHASGLFEMLDGLPLTGPGGTPYELKDPLWHSRVEVLRGANGFDRGALALGGAVNYVTRTGYDAPTLQLRYEAGSRGYAQREISSGQVLGDADYYISLTDSASDGYQRQSAGTGKGVAANFGYQLNPDLETRFYFRYRETANDTPGKLTRYQVSHAPRAANSLNAARDSKRLQPGSTWIANKTTLQLDDRSKVEVGLAYHDYPMDLREGTNRLKVAYTDISGTLNYIRQDSLFGHDSKTTLGLRTTQAMPNNGASEYVRTPAANTASYAPGTKTRDYSYLGSDTVLHIGNDLELLPDLWLTTGLAAIYTRRETQVTYPQGQAPLSQHDWDYAPRVGLRYDFNPQLQVYGNLSRSVEPPHAWSMIWGSNKYFTGGPAKGLAREGVSLKNQTATTLEVGGRGEAWLGAWDLALYRSEVRHELLAVETQAQTATSNAVIAEANASPTVHQGVELSLLSPLWDGGREGRLDLRQAYTFSDFHYRDDDRFGSNTLPGIPRHYYQAQVRYSHPSGFYTSLNTEHSSRVAVDYANSYYAAAYTLLGATFGYDAPKQDWQAWVDLRNLTNRRYANTVTPGYDDKGLDVARSTPADGRGIYTGVSWSWR
;
A
#
# COMPACT_ATOMS: atom_id res chain seq x y z
N MET A 1 -21.47 45.95 -39.88
CA MET A 1 -20.69 46.78 -40.80
C MET A 1 -19.22 46.54 -40.54
N LEU A 2 -18.57 45.99 -41.55
CA LEU A 2 -17.11 45.89 -41.81
C LEU A 2 -16.19 45.12 -40.86
N LEU A 3 -15.87 43.94 -41.36
CA LEU A 3 -14.67 43.14 -41.18
C LEU A 3 -13.35 43.91 -41.37
N ARG A 4 -12.34 43.61 -40.57
CA ARG A 4 -10.95 43.66 -41.04
C ARG A 4 -10.17 42.42 -40.57
N GLN A 5 -9.78 41.61 -41.53
CA GLN A 5 -8.77 40.57 -41.46
C GLN A 5 -7.39 41.22 -41.55
N SER A 6 -6.43 40.70 -40.82
CA SER A 6 -5.00 40.92 -41.09
C SER A 6 -4.26 39.61 -41.11
N PRO A 7 -3.45 39.30 -42.14
CA PRO A 7 -2.69 38.07 -42.24
C PRO A 7 -1.34 38.19 -41.54
N LEU A 8 -0.98 37.16 -40.77
CA LEU A 8 0.36 36.97 -40.23
C LEU A 8 1.24 36.31 -41.30
N LEU A 9 2.27 37.04 -41.71
CA LEU A 9 3.39 36.56 -42.55
C LEU A 9 4.31 35.63 -41.72
N PHE A 10 4.50 34.40 -42.18
CA PHE A 10 5.55 33.51 -41.74
C PHE A 10 6.83 33.88 -42.58
N ALA A 11 7.86 34.42 -41.93
CA ALA A 11 9.19 34.54 -42.47
C ALA A 11 10.01 33.31 -42.08
N ALA A 12 10.34 32.45 -43.05
CA ALA A 12 11.26 31.33 -42.88
C ALA A 12 12.70 31.88 -43.01
N LEU A 13 13.44 31.89 -41.88
CA LEU A 13 14.89 32.06 -41.89
C LEU A 13 15.58 30.70 -42.08
N THR A 14 16.12 30.45 -43.21
CA THR A 14 17.05 29.33 -43.49
C THR A 14 18.44 29.74 -43.00
N LEU A 15 18.84 29.25 -41.84
CA LEU A 15 20.23 29.22 -41.39
C LEU A 15 20.78 27.82 -41.63
N SER A 16 21.69 27.69 -42.59
CA SER A 16 22.48 26.47 -42.80
C SER A 16 23.67 26.48 -41.84
N PRO A 17 23.77 25.56 -40.89
CA PRO A 17 25.02 25.36 -40.15
C PRO A 17 25.93 24.44 -40.95
N THR A 18 27.14 24.89 -41.24
CA THR A 18 28.25 24.04 -41.66
C THR A 18 28.66 23.18 -40.48
N VAL A 19 28.26 21.91 -40.49
CA VAL A 19 28.69 20.92 -39.52
C VAL A 19 30.10 20.45 -39.85
N HIS A 20 31.06 20.84 -39.01
CA HIS A 20 32.35 20.14 -38.95
C HIS A 20 32.12 18.83 -38.23
N ALA A 21 32.28 17.71 -38.94
CA ALA A 21 32.24 16.39 -38.32
C ALA A 21 33.55 16.17 -37.54
N GLU A 22 33.53 16.49 -36.25
CA GLU A 22 34.48 15.89 -35.31
C GLU A 22 34.06 14.44 -35.07
N THR A 23 34.96 13.53 -35.36
CA THR A 23 34.83 12.11 -35.02
C THR A 23 34.80 11.98 -33.49
N LEU A 24 33.61 11.93 -32.94
CA LEU A 24 33.40 11.52 -31.53
C LEU A 24 33.92 10.07 -31.42
N GLN A 25 35.06 9.87 -30.81
CA GLN A 25 35.47 8.58 -30.28
C GLN A 25 34.53 8.30 -29.10
N LEU A 26 33.52 7.45 -29.35
CA LEU A 26 32.72 6.86 -28.28
C LEU A 26 33.67 6.10 -27.36
N ALA A 27 33.64 6.41 -26.08
CA ALA A 27 34.30 5.59 -25.07
C ALA A 27 33.81 4.13 -25.21
N PRO A 28 34.71 3.14 -25.08
CA PRO A 28 34.30 1.75 -25.15
C PRO A 28 33.22 1.51 -24.11
N VAL A 29 32.06 1.01 -24.55
CA VAL A 29 31.03 0.50 -23.66
C VAL A 29 31.62 -0.73 -23.00
N GLU A 30 32.04 -0.63 -21.74
CA GLU A 30 32.37 -1.79 -20.94
C GLU A 30 31.03 -2.57 -20.75
N VAL A 31 30.88 -3.61 -21.53
CA VAL A 31 29.82 -4.61 -21.28
C VAL A 31 30.23 -5.32 -20.00
N SER A 32 29.65 -4.93 -18.89
CA SER A 32 29.78 -5.63 -17.61
C SER A 32 29.24 -7.05 -17.80
N THR A 33 30.09 -8.06 -17.66
CA THR A 33 29.72 -9.48 -17.73
C THR A 33 29.18 -10.00 -16.38
N ALA A 34 28.98 -9.13 -15.40
CA ALA A 34 28.36 -9.52 -14.14
C ALA A 34 26.86 -9.86 -14.35
N PRO A 35 26.35 -10.95 -13.77
CA PRO A 35 24.95 -11.29 -13.85
C PRO A 35 24.10 -10.15 -13.23
N ALA A 36 22.93 -9.88 -13.84
CA ALA A 36 22.04 -8.82 -13.38
C ALA A 36 21.60 -9.08 -11.93
N SER A 37 21.60 -8.04 -11.11
CA SER A 37 21.15 -8.12 -9.73
C SER A 37 19.65 -8.46 -9.64
N ALA A 38 19.22 -9.02 -8.50
CA ALA A 38 17.80 -9.30 -8.27
C ALA A 38 16.91 -8.05 -8.39
N GLY A 39 17.45 -6.87 -8.09
CA GLY A 39 16.77 -5.58 -8.27
C GLY A 39 16.60 -5.21 -9.75
N GLU A 40 17.63 -5.35 -10.57
CA GLU A 40 17.57 -5.08 -12.02
C GLU A 40 16.60 -6.04 -12.73
N ILE A 41 16.61 -7.33 -12.34
CA ILE A 41 15.65 -8.32 -12.86
C ILE A 41 14.21 -7.91 -12.51
N ALA A 42 13.96 -7.50 -11.26
CA ALA A 42 12.64 -7.06 -10.82
C ALA A 42 12.18 -5.80 -11.56
N GLN A 43 13.06 -4.83 -11.78
CA GLN A 43 12.77 -3.63 -12.57
C GLN A 43 12.41 -3.98 -14.02
N ALA A 44 13.16 -4.87 -14.65
CA ALA A 44 12.88 -5.34 -16.01
C ALA A 44 11.51 -6.05 -16.09
N GLN A 45 11.19 -6.90 -15.11
CA GLN A 45 9.89 -7.55 -15.01
C GLN A 45 8.74 -6.56 -14.82
N LEU A 46 8.90 -5.52 -13.99
CA LEU A 46 7.90 -4.48 -13.82
C LEU A 46 7.71 -3.65 -15.10
N LYS A 47 8.80 -3.37 -15.83
CA LYS A 47 8.73 -2.67 -17.13
C LYS A 47 8.06 -3.50 -18.21
N SER A 48 8.12 -4.83 -18.16
CA SER A 48 7.45 -5.68 -19.15
C SER A 48 5.91 -5.70 -19.00
N VAL A 49 5.35 -5.25 -17.87
CA VAL A 49 3.91 -5.15 -17.67
C VAL A 49 3.34 -4.00 -18.52
N PRO A 50 2.33 -4.23 -19.37
CA PRO A 50 1.65 -3.17 -20.14
C PRO A 50 0.69 -2.38 -19.23
N GLY A 51 1.23 -1.69 -18.24
CA GLY A 51 0.49 -0.95 -17.24
C GLY A 51 1.39 -0.30 -16.20
N ALA A 52 0.81 0.54 -15.38
CA ALA A 52 1.53 1.34 -14.40
C ALA A 52 2.07 0.49 -13.25
N THR A 53 3.36 0.64 -12.98
CA THR A 53 4.10 -0.07 -11.92
C THR A 53 5.05 0.89 -11.20
N ASN A 54 5.48 0.54 -9.97
CA ASN A 54 6.56 1.26 -9.28
C ASN A 54 7.56 0.24 -8.73
N TYR A 55 8.82 0.59 -8.81
CA TYR A 55 9.92 -0.05 -8.11
C TYR A 55 10.47 0.92 -7.06
N ILE A 56 10.50 0.49 -5.81
CA ILE A 56 10.97 1.30 -4.68
C ILE A 56 12.22 0.63 -4.12
N ASP A 57 13.36 1.26 -4.33
CA ASP A 57 14.62 0.86 -3.73
C ASP A 57 14.68 1.32 -2.28
N MET A 58 14.79 0.38 -1.35
CA MET A 58 14.78 0.69 0.08
C MET A 58 16.10 1.29 0.58
N ASP A 59 17.23 1.08 -0.11
CA ASP A 59 18.48 1.74 0.24
C ASP A 59 18.36 3.26 0.06
N SER A 60 17.72 3.69 -1.03
CA SER A 60 17.43 5.12 -1.25
C SER A 60 16.46 5.69 -0.20
N VAL A 61 15.44 4.94 0.20
CA VAL A 61 14.46 5.36 1.22
C VAL A 61 15.13 5.49 2.59
N GLN A 62 16.04 4.59 2.92
CA GLN A 62 16.73 4.54 4.21
C GLN A 62 17.80 5.62 4.41
N GLN A 63 18.05 6.49 3.43
CA GLN A 63 18.88 7.70 3.57
C GLN A 63 18.19 8.85 4.34
N GLY A 64 17.13 8.59 5.04
CA GLY A 64 16.39 9.48 5.93
C GLY A 64 15.63 8.67 6.99
N ARG A 65 14.75 9.33 7.73
CA ARG A 65 13.87 8.64 8.68
C ARG A 65 12.91 7.71 7.93
N VAL A 66 12.84 6.46 8.38
CA VAL A 66 11.93 5.44 7.85
C VAL A 66 11.19 4.77 8.99
N SER A 67 10.11 5.38 9.44
CA SER A 67 9.36 4.89 10.61
C SER A 67 8.09 4.13 10.24
N THR A 68 7.52 4.42 9.10
CA THR A 68 6.26 3.81 8.64
C THR A 68 6.27 3.62 7.13
N ASN A 69 5.31 2.85 6.63
CA ASN A 69 5.11 2.70 5.18
C ASN A 69 4.69 4.01 4.48
N GLU A 70 4.28 5.08 5.19
CA GLU A 70 4.15 6.41 4.60
C GLU A 70 5.50 6.90 4.05
N ASP A 71 6.60 6.63 4.75
CA ASP A 71 7.94 7.00 4.29
C ASP A 71 8.39 6.19 3.07
N VAL A 72 8.00 4.91 2.99
CA VAL A 72 8.30 4.01 1.86
C VAL A 72 7.67 4.51 0.57
N PHE A 73 6.41 4.94 0.63
CA PHE A 73 5.65 5.32 -0.57
C PHE A 73 5.76 6.81 -0.95
N LYS A 74 6.67 7.56 -0.33
CA LYS A 74 6.96 8.93 -0.78
C LYS A 74 7.44 8.96 -2.22
N TYR A 75 6.99 9.97 -2.95
CA TYR A 75 7.34 10.21 -4.37
C TYR A 75 6.91 9.07 -5.32
N GLN A 76 5.88 8.30 -4.95
CA GLN A 76 5.29 7.28 -5.81
C GLN A 76 3.98 7.81 -6.38
N ALA A 77 3.96 8.13 -7.69
CA ALA A 77 2.73 8.55 -8.35
C ALA A 77 1.68 7.43 -8.33
N GLY A 78 0.41 7.79 -8.15
CA GLY A 78 -0.70 6.83 -8.06
C GLY A 78 -0.85 6.15 -6.70
N VAL A 79 0.06 6.41 -5.75
CA VAL A 79 0.03 5.82 -4.41
C VAL A 79 -0.20 6.92 -3.38
N TYR A 80 -1.26 6.79 -2.60
CA TYR A 80 -1.57 7.68 -1.48
C TYR A 80 -1.38 6.92 -0.16
N ALA A 81 -0.37 7.29 0.60
CA ALA A 81 -0.01 6.66 1.87
C ALA A 81 0.06 7.71 2.97
N LYS A 82 -0.75 7.55 4.03
CA LYS A 82 -0.77 8.47 5.18
C LYS A 82 -0.89 7.72 6.49
N ALA A 83 0.03 7.97 7.40
CA ALA A 83 -0.02 7.44 8.75
C ALA A 83 -1.24 7.99 9.50
N ALA A 84 -1.99 7.11 10.15
CA ALA A 84 -3.13 7.44 10.98
C ALA A 84 -2.74 7.29 12.46
N ASN A 85 -1.76 8.07 12.91
CA ASN A 85 -1.04 7.88 14.19
C ASN A 85 -0.45 6.47 14.25
N ASN A 86 -0.57 5.81 15.39
CA ASN A 86 -0.14 4.44 15.58
C ASN A 86 -1.19 3.40 15.14
N GLU A 87 -2.25 3.81 14.43
CA GLU A 87 -3.28 2.91 13.90
C GLU A 87 -2.88 2.23 12.57
N GLY A 88 -1.65 2.46 12.12
CA GLY A 88 -1.14 1.98 10.83
C GLY A 88 -1.15 3.06 9.74
N VAL A 89 -0.80 2.67 8.54
CA VAL A 89 -0.77 3.54 7.36
C VAL A 89 -2.00 3.27 6.49
N LYS A 90 -2.77 4.30 6.19
CA LYS A 90 -3.80 4.24 5.16
C LYS A 90 -3.10 4.29 3.81
N LEU A 91 -3.01 3.13 3.17
CA LEU A 91 -2.45 2.96 1.85
C LEU A 91 -3.58 2.79 0.85
N SER A 92 -3.57 3.58 -0.21
CA SER A 92 -4.54 3.50 -1.29
C SER A 92 -3.88 3.69 -2.63
N ILE A 93 -4.28 2.88 -3.59
CA ILE A 93 -3.94 3.02 -4.99
C ILE A 93 -5.25 3.23 -5.74
N ARG A 94 -5.36 4.34 -6.48
CA ARG A 94 -6.54 4.69 -7.29
C ARG A 94 -7.85 4.73 -6.49
N GLY A 95 -7.79 5.15 -5.21
CA GLY A 95 -8.95 5.30 -4.34
C GLY A 95 -9.40 4.04 -3.61
N SER A 96 -8.79 2.91 -3.90
CA SER A 96 -9.17 1.62 -3.31
C SER A 96 -8.90 1.57 -1.81
N GLY A 97 -9.82 1.03 -1.05
CA GLY A 97 -9.64 0.70 0.37
C GLY A 97 -9.83 1.82 1.39
N LEU A 98 -9.95 3.09 0.98
CA LEU A 98 -10.01 4.22 1.92
C LEU A 98 -11.36 4.38 2.62
N ASN A 99 -12.42 4.06 1.94
CA ASN A 99 -13.78 4.32 2.38
C ASN A 99 -14.45 3.06 2.95
N ARG A 100 -13.66 2.12 3.47
CA ARG A 100 -14.13 0.87 4.08
C ARG A 100 -14.54 1.08 5.53
N SER A 101 -15.39 0.20 6.03
CA SER A 101 -15.84 0.24 7.40
C SER A 101 -14.72 -0.03 8.41
N PRO A 102 -14.87 0.39 9.67
CA PRO A 102 -13.94 0.00 10.72
C PRO A 102 -13.79 -1.53 10.81
N GLY A 103 -12.55 -2.00 10.93
CA GLY A 103 -12.24 -3.43 10.98
C GLY A 103 -11.85 -4.06 9.63
N SER A 104 -12.11 -3.40 8.50
CA SER A 104 -11.62 -3.82 7.18
C SER A 104 -10.16 -3.38 7.01
N HIS A 105 -9.26 -4.03 7.73
CA HIS A 105 -7.85 -3.65 7.77
C HIS A 105 -7.19 -3.77 6.39
N ALA A 106 -6.44 -2.74 6.00
CA ALA A 106 -5.65 -2.68 4.76
C ALA A 106 -6.35 -3.30 3.53
N SER A 107 -7.66 -3.07 3.40
CA SER A 107 -8.45 -3.51 2.24
C SER A 107 -8.14 -2.68 1.00
N GLY A 108 -8.54 -3.17 -0.17
CA GLY A 108 -8.35 -2.48 -1.44
C GLY A 108 -7.05 -2.80 -2.15
N LEU A 109 -6.11 -3.48 -1.49
CA LEU A 109 -4.83 -3.90 -2.03
C LEU A 109 -4.59 -5.37 -1.73
N PHE A 110 -3.95 -6.05 -2.66
CA PHE A 110 -3.41 -7.39 -2.46
C PHE A 110 -1.94 -7.27 -2.06
N GLU A 111 -1.65 -7.52 -0.80
CA GLU A 111 -0.29 -7.40 -0.28
C GLU A 111 0.38 -8.75 -0.17
N MET A 112 1.67 -8.78 -0.47
CA MET A 112 2.52 -9.96 -0.49
C MET A 112 3.81 -9.70 0.29
N LEU A 113 4.35 -10.76 0.86
CA LEU A 113 5.70 -10.83 1.39
C LEU A 113 6.50 -11.83 0.54
N ASP A 114 7.59 -11.36 -0.07
CA ASP A 114 8.49 -12.20 -0.89
C ASP A 114 7.78 -12.97 -2.03
N GLY A 115 6.70 -12.38 -2.56
CA GLY A 115 5.86 -12.95 -3.61
C GLY A 115 4.78 -13.92 -3.13
N LEU A 116 4.65 -14.13 -1.82
CA LEU A 116 3.64 -14.99 -1.20
C LEU A 116 2.53 -14.16 -0.53
N PRO A 117 1.28 -14.63 -0.51
CA PRO A 117 0.16 -13.86 0.03
C PRO A 117 0.34 -13.47 1.50
N LEU A 118 0.08 -12.20 1.81
CA LEU A 118 -0.17 -11.70 3.15
C LEU A 118 -1.65 -11.38 3.34
N THR A 119 -2.33 -10.93 2.27
CA THR A 119 -3.77 -10.67 2.28
C THR A 119 -4.53 -11.98 2.24
N GLY A 120 -5.45 -12.16 3.18
CA GLY A 120 -6.36 -13.30 3.27
C GLY A 120 -7.82 -12.89 3.40
N PRO A 121 -8.77 -13.86 3.53
CA PRO A 121 -10.19 -13.61 3.66
C PRO A 121 -10.58 -12.73 4.86
N GLY A 122 -9.73 -12.65 5.89
CA GLY A 122 -9.89 -11.80 7.06
C GLY A 122 -9.31 -10.39 6.92
N GLY A 123 -8.52 -10.13 5.88
CA GLY A 123 -7.84 -8.85 5.64
C GLY A 123 -6.32 -8.96 5.64
N THR A 124 -5.65 -7.81 5.72
CA THR A 124 -4.18 -7.71 5.71
C THR A 124 -3.68 -7.09 7.00
N PRO A 125 -2.69 -7.68 7.70
CA PRO A 125 -2.08 -7.07 8.87
C PRO A 125 -1.20 -5.87 8.51
N TYR A 126 -1.12 -4.91 9.43
CA TYR A 126 -0.23 -3.74 9.27
C TYR A 126 1.19 -4.02 9.75
N GLU A 127 1.36 -4.85 10.76
CA GLU A 127 2.55 -4.93 11.61
C GLU A 127 3.70 -5.71 10.96
N LEU A 128 3.43 -6.69 10.11
CA LEU A 128 4.44 -7.56 9.51
C LEU A 128 5.24 -6.91 8.36
N LYS A 129 5.08 -5.60 8.17
CA LYS A 129 5.69 -4.81 7.08
C LYS A 129 6.60 -3.72 7.62
N ASP A 130 7.51 -4.05 8.55
CA ASP A 130 8.50 -3.10 9.04
C ASP A 130 9.38 -2.63 7.86
N PRO A 131 9.48 -1.32 7.60
CA PRO A 131 10.23 -0.81 6.45
C PRO A 131 11.71 -1.19 6.44
N LEU A 132 12.31 -1.45 7.59
CA LEU A 132 13.73 -1.80 7.68
C LEU A 132 14.06 -3.22 7.19
N TRP A 133 13.05 -4.09 7.09
CA TRP A 133 13.25 -5.49 6.68
C TRP A 133 13.40 -5.70 5.17
N HIS A 134 13.10 -4.69 4.37
CA HIS A 134 12.96 -4.86 2.93
C HIS A 134 14.19 -4.37 2.16
N SER A 135 14.50 -5.06 1.07
CA SER A 135 15.45 -4.57 0.05
C SER A 135 14.74 -3.70 -0.99
N ARG A 136 13.49 -4.03 -1.31
CA ARG A 136 12.67 -3.30 -2.26
C ARG A 136 11.18 -3.49 -2.02
N VAL A 137 10.37 -2.61 -2.59
CA VAL A 137 8.92 -2.77 -2.68
C VAL A 137 8.48 -2.62 -4.13
N GLU A 138 7.68 -3.57 -4.60
CA GLU A 138 7.15 -3.62 -5.96
C GLU A 138 5.66 -3.31 -5.92
N VAL A 139 5.21 -2.38 -6.76
CA VAL A 139 3.80 -1.97 -6.83
C VAL A 139 3.28 -2.20 -8.25
N LEU A 140 2.17 -2.92 -8.36
CA LEU A 140 1.44 -3.15 -9.60
C LEU A 140 0.06 -2.51 -9.45
N ARG A 141 -0.16 -1.35 -10.09
CA ARG A 141 -1.35 -0.53 -9.87
C ARG A 141 -2.57 -1.09 -10.61
N GLY A 142 -3.75 -1.10 -9.96
CA GLY A 142 -4.99 -1.60 -10.55
C GLY A 142 -4.91 -3.08 -10.93
N ALA A 143 -5.48 -3.46 -12.07
CA ALA A 143 -5.47 -4.85 -12.55
C ALA A 143 -4.09 -5.38 -13.02
N ASN A 144 -3.02 -4.57 -12.91
CA ASN A 144 -1.68 -4.97 -13.31
C ASN A 144 -1.07 -6.06 -12.40
N GLY A 145 -1.66 -6.30 -11.22
CA GLY A 145 -1.33 -7.44 -10.34
C GLY A 145 -1.85 -8.81 -10.79
N PHE A 146 -2.35 -8.93 -12.01
CA PHE A 146 -2.96 -10.14 -12.57
C PHE A 146 -2.08 -11.40 -12.41
N ASP A 147 -0.82 -11.34 -12.84
CA ASP A 147 0.12 -12.48 -12.79
C ASP A 147 0.53 -12.88 -11.36
N ARG A 148 0.08 -12.12 -10.37
CA ARG A 148 0.24 -12.42 -8.93
C ARG A 148 -1.04 -13.02 -8.34
N GLY A 149 -2.09 -13.21 -9.14
CA GLY A 149 -3.40 -13.64 -8.67
C GLY A 149 -4.04 -12.64 -7.71
N ALA A 150 -3.81 -11.34 -7.92
CA ALA A 150 -4.29 -10.30 -7.04
C ALA A 150 -5.82 -10.22 -7.01
N LEU A 151 -6.40 -10.15 -5.80
CA LEU A 151 -7.81 -9.92 -5.54
C LEU A 151 -8.00 -8.58 -4.84
N ALA A 152 -7.84 -7.50 -5.60
CA ALA A 152 -8.05 -6.14 -5.11
C ALA A 152 -8.23 -5.18 -6.28
N LEU A 153 -9.01 -4.11 -6.08
CA LEU A 153 -9.20 -3.10 -7.13
C LEU A 153 -7.98 -2.20 -7.28
N GLY A 154 -7.27 -1.90 -6.21
CA GLY A 154 -6.08 -1.04 -6.21
C GLY A 154 -4.84 -1.69 -6.77
N GLY A 155 -4.80 -3.03 -6.83
CA GLY A 155 -3.66 -3.79 -7.34
C GLY A 155 -2.87 -4.53 -6.28
N ALA A 156 -1.59 -4.80 -6.56
CA ALA A 156 -0.72 -5.59 -5.70
C ALA A 156 0.49 -4.81 -5.21
N VAL A 157 0.90 -5.09 -3.97
CA VAL A 157 2.14 -4.59 -3.37
C VAL A 157 2.94 -5.77 -2.84
N ASN A 158 4.17 -5.91 -3.27
CA ASN A 158 5.08 -6.97 -2.83
C ASN A 158 6.26 -6.38 -2.07
N TYR A 159 6.37 -6.72 -0.79
CA TYR A 159 7.48 -6.33 0.08
C TYR A 159 8.53 -7.44 0.06
N VAL A 160 9.69 -7.15 -0.48
CA VAL A 160 10.78 -8.13 -0.66
C VAL A 160 11.83 -7.97 0.40
N THR A 161 12.08 -9.04 1.16
CA THR A 161 13.08 -9.08 2.23
C THR A 161 14.49 -9.09 1.65
N ARG A 162 15.46 -8.56 2.39
CA ARG A 162 16.88 -8.78 2.09
C ARG A 162 17.24 -10.25 2.24
N THR A 163 18.26 -10.66 1.52
CA THR A 163 18.84 -12.01 1.57
C THR A 163 20.32 -11.94 1.93
N GLY A 164 20.98 -13.06 2.08
CA GLY A 164 22.44 -13.09 2.26
C GLY A 164 23.23 -12.51 1.09
N TYR A 165 22.60 -12.38 -0.10
CA TYR A 165 23.24 -11.85 -1.32
C TYR A 165 23.27 -10.32 -1.37
N ASP A 166 22.34 -9.64 -0.71
CA ASP A 166 22.17 -8.19 -0.77
C ASP A 166 22.30 -7.49 0.59
N ALA A 167 22.41 -8.25 1.67
CA ALA A 167 22.57 -7.73 3.03
C ALA A 167 24.05 -7.61 3.43
N PRO A 168 24.40 -6.63 4.29
CA PRO A 168 25.71 -6.63 4.97
C PRO A 168 25.87 -7.83 5.90
N THR A 169 27.13 -8.24 6.13
CA THR A 169 27.46 -9.26 7.14
C THR A 169 26.94 -8.88 8.53
N LEU A 170 27.04 -7.60 8.87
CA LEU A 170 26.44 -7.01 10.08
C LEU A 170 26.04 -5.57 9.78
N GLN A 171 24.82 -5.19 10.18
CA GLN A 171 24.36 -3.81 10.17
C GLN A 171 23.80 -3.43 11.54
N LEU A 172 24.18 -2.24 12.00
CA LEU A 172 23.62 -1.60 13.19
C LEU A 172 22.99 -0.29 12.76
N ARG A 173 21.72 -0.07 13.08
CA ARG A 173 21.03 1.19 12.80
C ARG A 173 20.37 1.73 14.07
N TYR A 174 20.52 3.03 14.29
CA TYR A 174 19.88 3.76 15.37
C TYR A 174 19.30 5.07 14.87
N GLU A 175 18.05 5.31 15.17
CA GLU A 175 17.35 6.56 14.88
C GLU A 175 16.77 7.14 16.16
N ALA A 176 16.81 8.46 16.30
CA ALA A 176 16.20 9.19 17.38
C ALA A 176 15.62 10.52 16.90
N GLY A 177 14.70 11.09 17.65
CA GLY A 177 14.15 12.38 17.27
C GLY A 177 13.07 12.92 18.16
N SER A 178 12.35 13.89 17.63
CA SER A 178 11.25 14.56 18.30
C SER A 178 10.24 13.58 18.88
N ARG A 179 9.66 13.88 20.03
CA ARG A 179 8.57 13.14 20.69
C ARG A 179 9.00 11.73 21.16
N GLY A 180 10.19 11.62 21.72
CA GLY A 180 10.68 10.34 22.22
C GLY A 180 10.86 9.28 21.14
N TYR A 181 10.87 9.68 19.84
CA TYR A 181 11.08 8.73 18.75
C TYR A 181 12.44 8.07 18.85
N ALA A 182 12.44 6.76 18.82
CA ALA A 182 13.64 5.93 18.71
C ALA A 182 13.32 4.68 17.89
N GLN A 183 14.24 4.30 17.00
CA GLN A 183 14.18 3.05 16.26
C GLN A 183 15.56 2.43 16.21
N ARG A 184 15.62 1.13 16.38
CA ARG A 184 16.86 0.34 16.45
C ARG A 184 16.74 -0.86 15.56
N GLU A 185 17.81 -1.18 14.87
CA GLU A 185 17.94 -2.40 14.09
C GLU A 185 19.33 -3.00 14.29
N ILE A 186 19.36 -4.31 14.41
CA ILE A 186 20.55 -5.12 14.19
C ILE A 186 20.21 -6.19 13.17
N SER A 187 20.97 -6.26 12.09
CA SER A 187 20.74 -7.27 11.04
C SER A 187 22.05 -7.88 10.56
N SER A 188 21.96 -9.08 10.03
CA SER A 188 23.07 -9.85 9.49
C SER A 188 22.63 -10.69 8.32
N GLY A 189 23.43 -10.75 7.25
CA GLY A 189 23.21 -11.63 6.12
C GLY A 189 24.54 -12.09 5.52
N GLN A 190 24.56 -13.35 5.08
CA GLN A 190 25.75 -13.94 4.45
C GLN A 190 25.37 -15.07 3.48
N VAL A 191 26.25 -15.27 2.50
CA VAL A 191 26.26 -16.47 1.66
C VAL A 191 27.30 -17.45 2.19
N LEU A 192 26.88 -18.70 2.41
CA LEU A 192 27.68 -19.77 3.01
C LEU A 192 27.65 -21.01 2.09
N GLY A 193 28.42 -20.98 1.03
CA GLY A 193 28.39 -22.02 0.00
C GLY A 193 27.06 -22.02 -0.75
N ASP A 194 26.35 -23.15 -0.69
CA ASP A 194 25.00 -23.31 -1.32
C ASP A 194 23.86 -22.74 -0.46
N ALA A 195 24.15 -22.23 0.72
CA ALA A 195 23.20 -21.61 1.62
C ALA A 195 23.41 -20.11 1.74
N ASP A 196 22.35 -19.40 2.04
CA ASP A 196 22.40 -18.01 2.49
C ASP A 196 21.39 -17.76 3.59
N TYR A 197 21.65 -16.75 4.41
CA TYR A 197 20.69 -16.33 5.42
C TYR A 197 20.62 -14.79 5.54
N TYR A 198 19.50 -14.33 6.03
CA TYR A 198 19.31 -12.98 6.54
C TYR A 198 18.48 -13.01 7.81
N ILE A 199 18.86 -12.22 8.80
CA ILE A 199 18.10 -11.99 10.02
C ILE A 199 18.16 -10.51 10.40
N SER A 200 17.03 -9.94 10.81
CA SER A 200 16.92 -8.58 11.35
C SER A 200 16.06 -8.56 12.61
N LEU A 201 16.53 -7.86 13.60
CA LEU A 201 15.85 -7.57 14.86
C LEU A 201 15.57 -6.07 14.91
N THR A 202 14.31 -5.68 15.10
CA THR A 202 13.92 -4.27 15.20
C THR A 202 13.17 -3.97 16.49
N ASP A 203 13.39 -2.76 17.01
CA ASP A 203 12.69 -2.19 18.16
C ASP A 203 12.37 -0.73 17.88
N SER A 204 11.17 -0.29 18.21
CA SER A 204 10.73 1.09 18.00
C SER A 204 9.90 1.62 19.15
N ALA A 205 10.02 2.91 19.44
CA ALA A 205 9.23 3.61 20.44
C ALA A 205 8.97 5.06 20.00
N SER A 206 7.85 5.62 20.42
CA SER A 206 7.52 7.04 20.25
C SER A 206 6.45 7.46 21.25
N ASP A 207 6.56 8.66 21.82
CA ASP A 207 5.49 9.27 22.63
C ASP A 207 4.32 9.76 21.78
N GLY A 208 4.53 9.87 20.45
CA GLY A 208 3.55 10.38 19.50
C GLY A 208 3.33 11.89 19.59
N TYR A 209 2.54 12.43 18.65
CA TYR A 209 2.28 13.89 18.58
C TYR A 209 1.10 14.33 19.43
N GLN A 210 -0.01 13.60 19.35
CA GLN A 210 -1.18 13.84 20.19
C GLN A 210 -0.92 13.32 21.61
N ARG A 211 -1.65 13.85 22.56
CA ARG A 211 -1.76 13.19 23.86
C ARG A 211 -2.39 11.80 23.65
N GLN A 212 -1.90 10.81 24.37
CA GLN A 212 -2.35 9.41 24.27
C GLN A 212 -2.18 8.85 22.84
N SER A 213 -0.98 9.04 22.26
CA SER A 213 -0.59 8.45 21.00
C SER A 213 0.78 7.78 21.06
N ALA A 214 1.21 7.36 22.25
CA ALA A 214 2.44 6.61 22.41
C ALA A 214 2.34 5.25 21.71
N GLY A 215 3.47 4.77 21.19
CA GLY A 215 3.54 3.48 20.54
C GLY A 215 4.89 2.81 20.71
N THR A 216 4.87 1.49 20.76
CA THR A 216 6.07 0.63 20.78
C THR A 216 5.89 -0.53 19.81
N GLY A 217 7.01 -1.03 19.27
CA GLY A 217 7.02 -2.21 18.42
C GLY A 217 8.33 -2.96 18.54
N LYS A 218 8.26 -4.30 18.50
CA LYS A 218 9.41 -5.19 18.43
C LYS A 218 9.18 -6.23 17.38
N GLY A 219 10.22 -6.57 16.61
CA GLY A 219 10.04 -7.51 15.53
C GLY A 219 11.30 -8.24 15.13
N VAL A 220 11.08 -9.35 14.44
CA VAL A 220 12.09 -10.20 13.82
C VAL A 220 11.64 -10.50 12.40
N ALA A 221 12.57 -10.35 11.45
CA ALA A 221 12.44 -10.92 10.12
C ALA A 221 13.66 -11.78 9.82
N ALA A 222 13.44 -12.96 9.26
CA ALA A 222 14.52 -13.85 8.86
C ALA A 222 14.16 -14.62 7.60
N ASN A 223 15.16 -14.99 6.81
CA ASN A 223 15.04 -16.00 5.78
C ASN A 223 16.32 -16.81 5.68
N PHE A 224 16.16 -18.03 5.16
CA PHE A 224 17.23 -18.97 4.89
C PHE A 224 16.99 -19.60 3.53
N GLY A 225 17.92 -19.39 2.62
CA GLY A 225 17.93 -19.96 1.28
C GLY A 225 18.89 -21.12 1.18
N TYR A 226 18.55 -22.14 0.39
CA TYR A 226 19.40 -23.29 0.12
C TYR A 226 19.25 -23.75 -1.33
N GLN A 227 20.36 -23.79 -2.04
CA GLN A 227 20.46 -24.34 -3.39
C GLN A 227 20.73 -25.83 -3.28
N LEU A 228 19.67 -26.65 -3.45
CA LEU A 228 19.80 -28.11 -3.33
C LEU A 228 20.62 -28.71 -4.48
N ASN A 229 20.45 -28.16 -5.68
CA ASN A 229 21.22 -28.46 -6.88
C ASN A 229 21.04 -27.29 -7.86
N PRO A 230 21.73 -27.25 -9.03
CA PRO A 230 21.63 -26.10 -9.95
C PRO A 230 20.23 -25.70 -10.38
N ASP A 231 19.29 -26.65 -10.38
CA ASP A 231 17.91 -26.46 -10.84
C ASP A 231 16.89 -26.28 -9.71
N LEU A 232 17.27 -26.51 -8.45
CA LEU A 232 16.32 -26.54 -7.32
C LEU A 232 16.81 -25.69 -6.16
N GLU A 233 16.12 -24.60 -5.93
CA GLU A 233 16.29 -23.71 -4.78
C GLU A 233 15.07 -23.76 -3.85
N THR A 234 15.30 -23.70 -2.55
CA THR A 234 14.25 -23.53 -1.56
C THR A 234 14.61 -22.43 -0.58
N ARG A 235 13.62 -21.62 -0.15
CA ARG A 235 13.82 -20.56 0.81
C ARG A 235 12.71 -20.56 1.84
N PHE A 236 13.12 -20.54 3.12
CA PHE A 236 12.24 -20.41 4.27
C PHE A 236 12.25 -18.98 4.76
N TYR A 237 11.07 -18.51 5.19
CA TYR A 237 10.87 -17.15 5.71
C TYR A 237 10.19 -17.22 7.07
N PHE A 238 10.57 -16.31 7.95
CA PHE A 238 9.96 -16.10 9.25
C PHE A 238 9.82 -14.62 9.54
N ARG A 239 8.63 -14.19 9.98
CA ARG A 239 8.41 -12.84 10.52
C ARG A 239 7.58 -12.92 11.80
N TYR A 240 7.96 -12.13 12.77
CA TYR A 240 7.22 -11.94 14.01
C TYR A 240 7.26 -10.47 14.40
N ARG A 241 6.11 -9.93 14.81
CA ARG A 241 6.07 -8.58 15.35
C ARG A 241 4.97 -8.42 16.37
N GLU A 242 5.28 -7.74 17.48
CA GLU A 242 4.33 -7.23 18.44
C GLU A 242 4.33 -5.71 18.47
N THR A 243 3.17 -5.10 18.67
CA THR A 243 3.01 -3.66 18.83
C THR A 243 2.01 -3.33 19.93
N ALA A 244 2.24 -2.21 20.60
CA ALA A 244 1.32 -1.64 21.57
C ALA A 244 1.19 -0.14 21.30
N ASN A 245 -0.02 0.30 20.94
CA ASN A 245 -0.28 1.66 20.54
C ASN A 245 -1.45 2.26 21.33
N ASP A 246 -1.25 3.45 21.87
CA ASP A 246 -2.33 4.26 22.39
C ASP A 246 -3.15 4.86 21.24
N THR A 247 -4.48 4.99 21.45
CA THR A 247 -5.41 5.46 20.42
C THR A 247 -6.02 6.79 20.86
N PRO A 248 -5.52 7.94 20.36
CA PRO A 248 -5.98 9.27 20.79
C PRO A 248 -7.39 9.61 20.29
N GLY A 249 -7.92 8.86 19.30
CA GLY A 249 -9.18 9.16 18.62
C GLY A 249 -9.09 10.32 17.64
N LYS A 250 -10.21 10.60 16.98
CA LYS A 250 -10.31 11.63 15.93
C LYS A 250 -10.63 13.00 16.53
N LEU A 251 -10.24 14.06 15.84
CA LEU A 251 -10.48 15.45 16.18
C LEU A 251 -11.40 16.12 15.15
N THR A 252 -12.07 17.19 15.57
CA THR A 252 -12.78 18.09 14.65
C THR A 252 -11.78 18.92 13.83
N ARG A 253 -12.20 19.48 12.72
CA ARG A 253 -11.38 20.40 11.90
C ARG A 253 -10.89 21.60 12.73
N TYR A 254 -11.77 22.14 13.60
CA TYR A 254 -11.39 23.21 14.53
C TYR A 254 -10.27 22.79 15.47
N GLN A 255 -10.38 21.60 16.07
CA GLN A 255 -9.35 21.07 16.97
C GLN A 255 -8.02 20.81 16.25
N VAL A 256 -8.05 20.29 15.02
CA VAL A 256 -6.85 20.10 14.20
C VAL A 256 -6.09 21.42 14.01
N SER A 257 -6.80 22.53 13.79
CA SER A 257 -6.18 23.84 13.57
C SER A 257 -5.77 24.55 14.86
N HIS A 258 -6.46 24.37 15.98
CA HIS A 258 -6.24 25.13 17.22
C HIS A 258 -5.57 24.32 18.33
N ALA A 259 -5.88 23.05 18.44
CA ALA A 259 -5.37 22.15 19.48
C ALA A 259 -4.96 20.77 18.93
N PRO A 260 -4.06 20.67 17.92
CA PRO A 260 -3.77 19.42 17.21
C PRO A 260 -3.14 18.35 18.11
N ARG A 261 -2.60 18.73 19.25
CA ARG A 261 -2.06 17.79 20.25
C ARG A 261 -3.12 17.24 21.21
N ALA A 262 -4.38 17.65 21.10
CA ALA A 262 -5.43 17.12 21.93
C ALA A 262 -5.71 15.66 21.61
N ALA A 263 -6.08 14.86 22.61
CA ALA A 263 -6.76 13.60 22.42
C ALA A 263 -8.28 13.82 22.42
N ASN A 264 -9.00 12.95 21.74
CA ASN A 264 -10.46 12.87 21.92
C ASN A 264 -10.74 12.56 23.40
N SER A 265 -11.62 13.32 24.02
CA SER A 265 -11.87 13.23 25.47
C SER A 265 -12.36 11.84 25.90
N LEU A 266 -13.19 11.19 25.09
CA LEU A 266 -13.67 9.83 25.38
C LEU A 266 -12.56 8.79 25.26
N ASN A 267 -11.71 8.89 24.23
CA ASN A 267 -10.58 7.97 24.07
C ASN A 267 -9.58 8.13 25.22
N ALA A 268 -9.28 9.37 25.62
CA ALA A 268 -8.40 9.66 26.74
C ALA A 268 -8.96 9.15 28.07
N ALA A 269 -10.24 9.43 28.37
CA ALA A 269 -10.89 8.99 29.59
C ALA A 269 -10.98 7.46 29.70
N ARG A 270 -10.98 6.76 28.57
CA ARG A 270 -11.08 5.30 28.50
C ARG A 270 -9.72 4.61 28.36
N ASP A 271 -8.61 5.33 28.33
CA ASP A 271 -7.28 4.76 28.06
C ASP A 271 -7.29 3.81 26.86
N SER A 272 -7.78 4.34 25.71
CA SER A 272 -7.98 3.53 24.50
C SER A 272 -6.66 3.09 23.89
N LYS A 273 -6.56 1.78 23.56
CA LYS A 273 -5.32 1.14 23.07
C LYS A 273 -5.63 0.12 21.98
N ARG A 274 -4.63 -0.08 21.13
CA ARG A 274 -4.60 -1.17 20.15
C ARG A 274 -3.34 -2.00 20.40
N LEU A 275 -3.51 -3.26 20.70
CA LEU A 275 -2.43 -4.19 20.95
C LEU A 275 -2.41 -5.27 19.88
N GLN A 276 -1.21 -5.59 19.44
CA GLN A 276 -0.90 -6.72 18.57
C GLN A 276 0.05 -7.64 19.35
N PRO A 277 -0.47 -8.67 20.00
CA PRO A 277 0.32 -9.49 20.95
C PRO A 277 1.16 -10.56 20.26
N GLY A 278 1.60 -10.34 19.02
CA GLY A 278 2.49 -11.21 18.28
C GLY A 278 1.88 -11.70 16.97
N SER A 279 2.00 -10.88 15.91
CA SER A 279 1.69 -11.32 14.54
C SER A 279 2.82 -12.18 14.02
N THR A 280 2.51 -13.32 13.41
CA THR A 280 3.49 -14.31 12.93
C THR A 280 3.22 -14.67 11.48
N TRP A 281 4.27 -14.75 10.67
CA TRP A 281 4.21 -15.25 9.31
C TRP A 281 5.38 -16.20 9.05
N ILE A 282 5.07 -17.42 8.61
CA ILE A 282 6.04 -18.45 8.31
C ILE A 282 5.74 -18.92 6.89
N ALA A 283 6.77 -19.00 6.06
CA ALA A 283 6.57 -19.41 4.68
C ALA A 283 7.75 -20.18 4.10
N ASN A 284 7.47 -20.90 3.03
CA ASN A 284 8.46 -21.52 2.17
C ASN A 284 8.14 -21.22 0.71
N LYS A 285 9.17 -20.95 -0.07
CA LYS A 285 9.11 -20.85 -1.52
C LYS A 285 10.20 -21.74 -2.12
N THR A 286 9.80 -22.63 -3.01
CA THR A 286 10.69 -23.54 -3.73
C THR A 286 10.55 -23.30 -5.21
N THR A 287 11.66 -23.09 -5.89
CA THR A 287 11.76 -22.88 -7.34
C THR A 287 12.49 -24.05 -7.96
N LEU A 288 11.86 -24.69 -8.93
CA LEU A 288 12.44 -25.77 -9.74
C LEU A 288 12.54 -25.30 -11.19
N GLN A 289 13.75 -25.19 -11.70
CA GLN A 289 14.02 -25.02 -13.12
C GLN A 289 13.83 -26.39 -13.80
N LEU A 290 12.86 -26.50 -14.71
CA LEU A 290 12.57 -27.76 -15.42
C LEU A 290 13.48 -27.92 -16.63
N ASP A 291 13.75 -26.84 -17.32
CA ASP A 291 14.66 -26.71 -18.46
C ASP A 291 15.07 -25.23 -18.61
N ASP A 292 15.91 -24.88 -19.60
CA ASP A 292 16.40 -23.51 -19.81
C ASP A 292 15.30 -22.47 -20.05
N ARG A 293 14.06 -22.89 -20.29
CA ARG A 293 12.92 -22.04 -20.67
C ARG A 293 11.75 -22.11 -19.74
N SER A 294 11.72 -23.06 -18.82
CA SER A 294 10.55 -23.28 -17.97
C SER A 294 10.92 -23.55 -16.52
N LYS A 295 10.14 -22.98 -15.61
CA LYS A 295 10.26 -23.17 -14.18
C LYS A 295 8.91 -23.32 -13.49
N VAL A 296 8.94 -23.99 -12.35
CA VAL A 296 7.84 -24.11 -11.41
C VAL A 296 8.21 -23.45 -10.09
N GLU A 297 7.33 -22.63 -9.57
CA GLU A 297 7.46 -22.01 -8.24
C GLU A 297 6.32 -22.51 -7.36
N VAL A 298 6.64 -23.10 -6.22
CA VAL A 298 5.68 -23.55 -5.20
C VAL A 298 5.88 -22.71 -3.94
N GLY A 299 4.80 -22.19 -3.40
CA GLY A 299 4.82 -21.41 -2.17
C GLY A 299 3.79 -21.90 -1.16
N LEU A 300 4.17 -21.91 0.11
CA LEU A 300 3.29 -22.16 1.24
C LEU A 300 3.52 -21.08 2.29
N ALA A 301 2.45 -20.57 2.87
CA ALA A 301 2.55 -19.57 3.93
C ALA A 301 1.50 -19.83 5.02
N TYR A 302 1.91 -19.70 6.25
CA TYR A 302 1.06 -19.64 7.43
C TYR A 302 1.11 -18.26 8.03
N HIS A 303 -0.03 -17.71 8.37
CA HIS A 303 -0.16 -16.38 8.93
C HIS A 303 -1.06 -16.43 10.16
N ASP A 304 -0.61 -15.87 11.28
CA ASP A 304 -1.39 -15.65 12.49
C ASP A 304 -1.34 -14.19 12.91
N TYR A 305 -2.52 -13.60 13.12
CA TYR A 305 -2.68 -12.18 13.37
C TYR A 305 -3.67 -11.91 14.51
N PRO A 306 -3.25 -12.07 15.77
CA PRO A 306 -4.08 -11.76 16.92
C PRO A 306 -4.14 -10.25 17.18
N MET A 307 -5.29 -9.74 17.58
CA MET A 307 -5.48 -8.36 18.02
C MET A 307 -6.23 -8.28 19.35
N ASP A 308 -5.89 -7.29 20.19
CA ASP A 308 -6.60 -6.89 21.38
C ASP A 308 -6.91 -5.39 21.29
N LEU A 309 -8.10 -5.08 20.81
CA LEU A 309 -8.56 -3.72 20.60
C LEU A 309 -9.33 -3.26 21.84
N ARG A 310 -8.79 -2.27 22.53
CA ARG A 310 -9.39 -1.65 23.73
C ARG A 310 -9.86 -0.26 23.39
N GLU A 311 -10.70 -0.17 22.36
CA GLU A 311 -11.23 1.09 21.85
C GLU A 311 -12.68 1.28 22.28
N GLY A 312 -13.05 2.51 22.61
CA GLY A 312 -14.42 2.81 23.04
C GLY A 312 -14.82 2.12 24.34
N THR A 313 -16.08 1.68 24.39
CA THR A 313 -16.68 1.01 25.55
C THR A 313 -16.42 -0.49 25.59
N ASN A 314 -15.93 -1.07 24.53
CA ASN A 314 -15.72 -2.49 24.36
C ASN A 314 -14.25 -2.85 24.25
N ARG A 315 -13.91 -4.07 24.65
CA ARG A 315 -12.66 -4.75 24.31
C ARG A 315 -12.96 -5.84 23.31
N LEU A 316 -12.25 -5.84 22.22
CA LEU A 316 -12.41 -6.79 21.14
C LEU A 316 -11.12 -7.60 20.99
N LYS A 317 -11.19 -8.91 21.20
CA LYS A 317 -10.11 -9.85 20.90
C LYS A 317 -10.42 -10.53 19.58
N VAL A 318 -9.46 -10.48 18.67
CA VAL A 318 -9.62 -10.98 17.30
C VAL A 318 -8.52 -12.00 17.01
N ALA A 319 -8.85 -13.05 16.30
CA ALA A 319 -7.91 -13.99 15.71
C ALA A 319 -8.12 -14.07 14.20
N TYR A 320 -7.05 -13.85 13.45
CA TYR A 320 -6.95 -14.09 12.02
C TYR A 320 -5.82 -15.09 11.79
N THR A 321 -6.15 -16.26 11.31
CA THR A 321 -5.17 -17.28 11.00
C THR A 321 -5.50 -17.85 9.64
N ASP A 322 -4.55 -17.76 8.72
CA ASP A 322 -4.74 -18.19 7.33
C ASP A 322 -3.59 -19.11 6.90
N ILE A 323 -3.89 -20.04 5.99
CA ILE A 323 -2.91 -20.81 5.24
C ILE A 323 -3.06 -20.47 3.77
N SER A 324 -1.95 -20.18 3.12
CA SER A 324 -1.89 -19.89 1.69
C SER A 324 -1.01 -20.88 0.95
N GLY A 325 -1.44 -21.27 -0.26
CA GLY A 325 -0.65 -22.04 -1.21
C GLY A 325 -0.59 -21.33 -2.56
N THR A 326 0.57 -21.36 -3.20
CA THR A 326 0.78 -20.86 -4.56
C THR A 326 1.51 -21.90 -5.41
N LEU A 327 1.13 -21.98 -6.67
CA LEU A 327 1.81 -22.79 -7.67
C LEU A 327 1.85 -21.98 -8.97
N ASN A 328 3.03 -21.69 -9.47
CA ASN A 328 3.21 -20.98 -10.74
C ASN A 328 4.09 -21.80 -11.67
N TYR A 329 3.63 -21.98 -12.90
CA TYR A 329 4.42 -22.49 -14.01
C TYR A 329 4.67 -21.33 -14.99
N ILE A 330 5.93 -21.09 -15.29
CA ILE A 330 6.36 -20.00 -16.18
C ILE A 330 7.21 -20.63 -17.29
N ARG A 331 6.84 -20.35 -18.56
CA ARG A 331 7.53 -20.85 -19.74
C ARG A 331 7.81 -19.71 -20.71
N GLN A 332 9.05 -19.63 -21.16
CA GLN A 332 9.47 -18.79 -22.25
C GLN A 332 9.68 -19.70 -23.48
N ASP A 333 9.00 -19.39 -24.59
CA ASP A 333 9.01 -20.23 -25.78
C ASP A 333 8.85 -19.37 -27.03
N SER A 334 8.85 -20.01 -28.20
CA SER A 334 8.44 -19.39 -29.44
C SER A 334 7.07 -19.90 -29.82
N LEU A 335 6.09 -19.02 -29.92
CA LEU A 335 4.72 -19.33 -30.37
C LEU A 335 4.50 -18.69 -31.75
N PHE A 336 4.17 -19.50 -32.75
CA PHE A 336 4.02 -19.05 -34.15
C PHE A 336 5.28 -18.35 -34.71
N GLY A 337 6.47 -18.68 -34.20
CA GLY A 337 7.73 -18.07 -34.61
C GLY A 337 8.07 -16.75 -33.93
N HIS A 338 7.27 -16.33 -32.94
CA HIS A 338 7.45 -15.11 -32.16
C HIS A 338 7.75 -15.46 -30.69
N ASP A 339 8.50 -14.59 -30.02
CA ASP A 339 8.82 -14.78 -28.62
C ASP A 339 7.56 -14.73 -27.75
N SER A 340 7.45 -15.67 -26.84
CA SER A 340 6.27 -15.86 -26.00
C SER A 340 6.65 -16.21 -24.58
N LYS A 341 5.98 -15.59 -23.61
CA LYS A 341 6.07 -15.98 -22.20
C LYS A 341 4.68 -16.35 -21.70
N THR A 342 4.50 -17.59 -21.29
CA THR A 342 3.25 -18.11 -20.72
C THR A 342 3.40 -18.27 -19.22
N THR A 343 2.42 -17.80 -18.46
CA THR A 343 2.32 -18.00 -17.01
C THR A 343 1.00 -18.70 -16.69
N LEU A 344 1.08 -19.82 -15.97
CA LEU A 344 -0.07 -20.48 -15.39
C LEU A 344 0.10 -20.49 -13.88
N GLY A 345 -0.88 -19.97 -13.14
CA GLY A 345 -0.79 -19.84 -11.70
C GLY A 345 -2.05 -20.29 -10.97
N LEU A 346 -1.87 -20.94 -9.85
CA LEU A 346 -2.91 -21.26 -8.88
C LEU A 346 -2.52 -20.65 -7.54
N ARG A 347 -3.41 -19.89 -6.95
CA ARG A 347 -3.27 -19.36 -5.59
C ARG A 347 -4.53 -19.68 -4.79
N THR A 348 -4.35 -20.15 -3.56
CA THR A 348 -5.45 -20.32 -2.61
C THR A 348 -5.04 -19.81 -1.24
N THR A 349 -5.95 -19.12 -0.55
CA THR A 349 -5.81 -18.73 0.85
C THR A 349 -7.05 -19.21 1.59
N GLN A 350 -6.86 -19.93 2.68
CA GLN A 350 -7.91 -20.53 3.49
C GLN A 350 -7.83 -20.00 4.92
N ALA A 351 -8.93 -19.45 5.41
CA ALA A 351 -9.05 -19.11 6.81
C ALA A 351 -9.15 -20.37 7.68
N MET A 352 -8.40 -20.40 8.78
CA MET A 352 -8.40 -21.52 9.70
C MET A 352 -9.66 -21.51 10.59
N PRO A 353 -10.09 -22.69 11.10
CA PRO A 353 -11.34 -22.79 11.88
C PRO A 353 -11.39 -22.00 13.19
N ASN A 354 -10.25 -21.57 13.73
CA ASN A 354 -10.16 -20.77 14.96
C ASN A 354 -10.33 -19.26 14.76
N ASN A 355 -10.63 -18.83 13.54
CA ASN A 355 -10.83 -17.43 13.23
C ASN A 355 -12.15 -16.91 13.82
N GLY A 356 -12.07 -15.70 14.37
CA GLY A 356 -13.24 -15.05 14.94
C GLY A 356 -12.89 -13.88 15.86
N ALA A 357 -13.87 -13.43 16.59
CA ALA A 357 -13.66 -12.41 17.60
C ALA A 357 -14.61 -12.54 18.78
N SER A 358 -14.14 -12.09 19.94
CA SER A 358 -14.87 -12.00 21.19
C SER A 358 -14.92 -10.55 21.66
N GLU A 359 -16.12 -10.07 21.97
CA GLU A 359 -16.37 -8.71 22.46
C GLU A 359 -16.76 -8.74 23.94
N TYR A 360 -16.14 -7.85 24.71
CA TYR A 360 -16.36 -7.75 26.16
C TYR A 360 -16.68 -6.31 26.55
N VAL A 361 -17.52 -6.11 27.59
CA VAL A 361 -17.69 -4.80 28.22
C VAL A 361 -16.37 -4.35 28.82
N ARG A 362 -15.93 -3.15 28.49
CA ARG A 362 -14.75 -2.53 29.09
C ARG A 362 -15.13 -1.38 30.02
N THR A 363 -15.98 -0.49 29.52
CA THR A 363 -16.55 0.62 30.28
C THR A 363 -18.05 0.62 30.05
N PRO A 364 -18.90 0.68 31.11
CA PRO A 364 -20.33 0.74 30.94
C PRO A 364 -20.74 1.88 30.00
N ALA A 365 -21.65 1.57 29.08
CA ALA A 365 -22.31 2.52 28.19
C ALA A 365 -23.81 2.41 28.36
N ALA A 366 -24.60 3.31 27.76
CA ALA A 366 -26.04 3.34 27.92
C ALA A 366 -26.73 1.99 27.67
N ASN A 367 -26.27 1.25 26.68
CA ASN A 367 -26.79 -0.08 26.31
C ASN A 367 -26.13 -1.25 27.09
N THR A 368 -25.08 -0.99 27.87
CA THR A 368 -24.35 -1.99 28.65
C THR A 368 -24.21 -1.62 30.13
N ALA A 369 -24.91 -0.60 30.59
CA ALA A 369 -24.78 -0.05 31.95
C ALA A 369 -25.07 -1.09 33.06
N SER A 370 -25.87 -2.12 32.76
CA SER A 370 -26.19 -3.23 33.66
C SER A 370 -25.12 -4.33 33.71
N TYR A 371 -24.10 -4.26 32.88
CA TYR A 371 -23.06 -5.29 32.79
C TYR A 371 -21.77 -4.84 33.46
N ALA A 372 -21.15 -5.72 34.21
CA ALA A 372 -19.84 -5.50 34.80
C ALA A 372 -18.75 -5.50 33.69
N PRO A 373 -17.65 -4.71 33.84
CA PRO A 373 -16.50 -4.83 32.98
C PRO A 373 -15.98 -6.27 32.92
N GLY A 374 -15.61 -6.74 31.73
CA GLY A 374 -15.20 -8.12 31.47
C GLY A 374 -16.35 -9.06 31.07
N THR A 375 -17.62 -8.62 31.16
CA THR A 375 -18.77 -9.43 30.70
C THR A 375 -18.67 -9.59 29.17
N LYS A 376 -18.71 -10.85 28.68
CA LYS A 376 -18.78 -11.15 27.26
C LYS A 376 -20.13 -10.71 26.70
N THR A 377 -20.11 -9.92 25.63
CA THR A 377 -21.34 -9.41 24.99
C THR A 377 -21.57 -10.07 23.63
N ARG A 378 -20.48 -10.53 22.97
CA ARG A 378 -20.58 -11.18 21.68
C ARG A 378 -19.38 -12.09 21.42
N ASP A 379 -19.69 -13.19 20.74
CA ASP A 379 -18.73 -14.07 20.08
C ASP A 379 -19.16 -14.31 18.65
N TYR A 380 -18.23 -14.37 17.73
CA TYR A 380 -18.49 -14.80 16.37
C TYR A 380 -17.27 -15.48 15.76
N SER A 381 -17.57 -16.41 14.86
CA SER A 381 -16.59 -17.10 14.03
C SER A 381 -16.75 -16.68 12.58
N TYR A 382 -15.69 -16.80 11.83
CA TYR A 382 -15.73 -16.68 10.37
C TYR A 382 -14.76 -17.65 9.73
N LEU A 383 -15.16 -18.14 8.56
CA LEU A 383 -14.32 -18.90 7.64
C LEU A 383 -14.37 -18.22 6.28
N GLY A 384 -13.38 -18.48 5.49
CA GLY A 384 -13.33 -17.95 4.13
C GLY A 384 -12.24 -18.61 3.33
N SER A 385 -12.41 -18.56 2.02
CA SER A 385 -11.37 -18.94 1.09
C SER A 385 -11.38 -18.05 -0.13
N ASP A 386 -10.19 -17.81 -0.67
CA ASP A 386 -9.96 -17.11 -1.93
C ASP A 386 -9.07 -17.97 -2.80
N THR A 387 -9.60 -18.44 -3.92
CA THR A 387 -8.86 -19.28 -4.88
C THR A 387 -8.87 -18.60 -6.24
N VAL A 388 -7.70 -18.46 -6.84
CA VAL A 388 -7.49 -17.85 -8.16
C VAL A 388 -6.69 -18.82 -9.01
N LEU A 389 -7.28 -19.22 -10.12
CA LEU A 389 -6.58 -19.88 -11.22
C LEU A 389 -6.42 -18.86 -12.34
N HIS A 390 -5.20 -18.59 -12.77
CA HIS A 390 -4.96 -17.65 -13.85
C HIS A 390 -4.02 -18.22 -14.91
N ILE A 391 -4.27 -17.79 -16.14
CA ILE A 391 -3.38 -18.04 -17.28
C ILE A 391 -3.13 -16.70 -17.97
N GLY A 392 -1.88 -16.41 -18.25
CA GLY A 392 -1.43 -15.23 -18.97
C GLY A 392 -0.43 -15.60 -20.05
N ASN A 393 -0.40 -14.80 -21.12
CA ASN A 393 0.58 -14.92 -22.17
C ASN A 393 1.01 -13.52 -22.65
N ASP A 394 2.31 -13.32 -22.75
CA ASP A 394 2.93 -12.17 -23.43
C ASP A 394 3.52 -12.70 -24.72
N LEU A 395 3.03 -12.21 -25.86
CA LEU A 395 3.42 -12.61 -27.20
C LEU A 395 3.98 -11.40 -27.96
N GLU A 396 5.18 -11.51 -28.49
CA GLU A 396 5.74 -10.53 -29.41
C GLU A 396 5.07 -10.69 -30.78
N LEU A 397 4.11 -9.80 -31.14
CA LEU A 397 3.40 -9.85 -32.42
C LEU A 397 4.26 -9.39 -33.60
N LEU A 398 5.06 -8.38 -33.36
CA LEU A 398 6.03 -7.77 -34.27
C LEU A 398 7.25 -7.39 -33.44
N PRO A 399 8.40 -7.14 -34.04
CA PRO A 399 9.56 -6.65 -33.29
C PRO A 399 9.15 -5.49 -32.36
N ASP A 400 9.44 -5.65 -31.08
CA ASP A 400 9.16 -4.67 -30.01
C ASP A 400 7.66 -4.40 -29.72
N LEU A 401 6.72 -5.07 -30.41
CA LEU A 401 5.27 -4.98 -30.14
C LEU A 401 4.77 -6.22 -29.42
N TRP A 402 4.42 -6.07 -28.18
CA TRP A 402 3.95 -7.15 -27.30
C TRP A 402 2.45 -7.10 -27.07
N LEU A 403 1.78 -8.24 -27.24
CA LEU A 403 0.40 -8.47 -26.84
C LEU A 403 0.38 -9.28 -25.54
N THR A 404 -0.17 -8.71 -24.49
CA THR A 404 -0.47 -9.41 -23.24
C THR A 404 -1.93 -9.82 -23.22
N THR A 405 -2.20 -11.10 -22.99
CA THR A 405 -3.55 -11.62 -22.78
C THR A 405 -3.61 -12.40 -21.47
N GLY A 406 -4.77 -12.41 -20.83
CA GLY A 406 -4.92 -13.18 -19.59
C GLY A 406 -6.38 -13.40 -19.20
N LEU A 407 -6.61 -14.49 -18.48
CA LEU A 407 -7.88 -14.82 -17.87
C LEU A 407 -7.65 -15.41 -16.48
N ALA A 408 -8.32 -14.89 -15.47
CA ALA A 408 -8.39 -15.48 -14.14
C ALA A 408 -9.81 -15.97 -13.85
N ALA A 409 -9.93 -17.19 -13.32
CA ALA A 409 -11.12 -17.72 -12.68
C ALA A 409 -10.97 -17.62 -11.17
N ILE A 410 -11.93 -17.04 -10.52
CA ILE A 410 -11.87 -16.64 -9.11
C ILE A 410 -13.03 -17.31 -8.38
N TYR A 411 -12.72 -18.06 -7.33
CA TYR A 411 -13.71 -18.62 -6.42
C TYR A 411 -13.49 -18.03 -5.03
N THR A 412 -14.54 -17.45 -4.46
CA THR A 412 -14.51 -16.90 -3.10
C THR A 412 -15.61 -17.51 -2.25
N ARG A 413 -15.30 -17.82 -0.99
CA ARG A 413 -16.25 -18.33 0.00
C ARG A 413 -16.11 -17.49 1.27
N ARG A 414 -17.28 -17.16 1.86
CA ARG A 414 -17.37 -16.46 3.15
C ARG A 414 -18.42 -17.12 4.01
N GLU A 415 -18.06 -17.43 5.24
CA GLU A 415 -18.99 -17.95 6.25
C GLU A 415 -18.79 -17.15 7.53
N THR A 416 -19.88 -16.64 8.08
CA THR A 416 -19.87 -15.90 9.33
C THR A 416 -20.99 -16.37 10.22
N GLN A 417 -20.73 -16.48 11.51
CA GLN A 417 -21.73 -16.89 12.48
C GLN A 417 -21.53 -16.13 13.79
N VAL A 418 -22.60 -15.57 14.32
CA VAL A 418 -22.63 -15.12 15.71
C VAL A 418 -22.88 -16.34 16.60
N THR A 419 -21.88 -16.73 17.37
CA THR A 419 -21.90 -17.91 18.24
C THR A 419 -22.38 -17.59 19.64
N TYR A 420 -22.32 -16.33 20.04
CA TYR A 420 -22.91 -15.79 21.28
C TYR A 420 -23.36 -14.34 21.04
N PRO A 421 -24.57 -13.97 21.45
CA PRO A 421 -25.61 -14.84 21.98
C PRO A 421 -26.14 -15.80 20.92
N GLN A 422 -26.58 -16.98 21.32
CA GLN A 422 -27.11 -18.01 20.43
C GLN A 422 -28.41 -17.59 19.76
N GLY A 423 -28.74 -18.23 18.65
CA GLY A 423 -30.04 -18.09 17.97
C GLY A 423 -29.98 -17.37 16.63
N GLN A 424 -28.79 -17.06 16.11
CA GLN A 424 -28.64 -16.51 14.76
C GLN A 424 -28.25 -17.61 13.76
N ALA A 425 -28.87 -17.54 12.57
CA ALA A 425 -28.45 -18.39 11.45
C ALA A 425 -27.06 -18.01 10.97
N PRO A 426 -26.22 -19.00 10.63
CA PRO A 426 -24.96 -18.71 9.95
C PRO A 426 -25.22 -18.10 8.57
N LEU A 427 -24.39 -17.15 8.19
CA LEU A 427 -24.35 -16.65 6.82
C LEU A 427 -23.28 -17.40 6.07
N SER A 428 -23.65 -18.00 4.92
CA SER A 428 -22.72 -18.66 4.01
C SER A 428 -22.98 -18.17 2.60
N GLN A 429 -21.94 -17.71 1.93
CA GLN A 429 -21.98 -17.33 0.52
C GLN A 429 -20.74 -17.79 -0.20
N HIS A 430 -20.86 -18.01 -1.49
CA HIS A 430 -19.76 -18.28 -2.40
C HIS A 430 -20.07 -17.66 -3.76
N ASP A 431 -19.03 -17.17 -4.41
CA ASP A 431 -19.14 -16.50 -5.69
C ASP A 431 -18.06 -16.98 -6.65
N TRP A 432 -18.41 -17.02 -7.93
CA TRP A 432 -17.49 -17.20 -9.04
C TRP A 432 -17.41 -15.91 -9.84
N ASP A 433 -16.18 -15.47 -10.09
CA ASP A 433 -15.87 -14.32 -10.93
C ASP A 433 -14.81 -14.64 -11.96
N TYR A 434 -14.75 -13.81 -13.01
CA TYR A 434 -13.72 -13.88 -14.03
C TYR A 434 -13.08 -12.51 -14.23
N ALA A 435 -11.75 -12.50 -14.36
CA ALA A 435 -10.98 -11.29 -14.62
C ALA A 435 -10.19 -11.45 -15.93
N PRO A 436 -10.77 -11.08 -17.09
CA PRO A 436 -10.05 -11.01 -18.35
C PRO A 436 -9.14 -9.78 -18.40
N ARG A 437 -8.04 -9.91 -19.16
CA ARG A 437 -7.09 -8.84 -19.43
C ARG A 437 -6.60 -8.93 -20.87
N VAL A 438 -6.48 -7.76 -21.52
CA VAL A 438 -5.76 -7.60 -22.77
C VAL A 438 -4.94 -6.32 -22.70
N GLY A 439 -3.71 -6.35 -23.17
CA GLY A 439 -2.81 -5.20 -23.17
C GLY A 439 -1.90 -5.23 -24.37
N LEU A 440 -1.46 -4.06 -24.79
CA LEU A 440 -0.45 -3.86 -25.82
C LEU A 440 0.68 -3.01 -25.22
N ARG A 441 1.89 -3.35 -25.57
CA ARG A 441 3.11 -2.61 -25.26
C ARG A 441 3.96 -2.49 -26.49
N TYR A 442 4.44 -1.29 -26.78
CA TYR A 442 5.39 -1.04 -27.85
C TYR A 442 6.65 -0.37 -27.30
N ASP A 443 7.78 -1.02 -27.51
CA ASP A 443 9.09 -0.59 -27.07
C ASP A 443 9.81 0.12 -28.23
N PHE A 444 9.64 1.45 -28.39
CA PHE A 444 10.26 2.22 -29.48
C PHE A 444 11.79 2.10 -29.49
N ASN A 445 12.36 2.03 -28.33
CA ASN A 445 13.77 1.82 -28.04
C ASN A 445 13.92 1.53 -26.52
N PRO A 446 15.12 1.19 -26.01
CA PRO A 446 15.33 0.94 -24.58
C PRO A 446 14.94 2.09 -23.65
N GLN A 447 14.83 3.32 -24.19
CA GLN A 447 14.53 4.53 -23.43
C GLN A 447 13.09 5.01 -23.57
N LEU A 448 12.26 4.40 -24.44
CA LEU A 448 10.89 4.85 -24.67
C LEU A 448 9.94 3.69 -24.91
N GLN A 449 8.95 3.58 -24.07
CA GLN A 449 7.90 2.58 -24.12
C GLN A 449 6.51 3.23 -24.00
N VAL A 450 5.54 2.74 -24.74
CA VAL A 450 4.13 3.06 -24.58
C VAL A 450 3.31 1.80 -24.38
N TYR A 451 2.21 1.91 -23.64
CA TYR A 451 1.34 0.78 -23.37
C TYR A 451 -0.12 1.20 -23.22
N GLY A 452 -1.00 0.23 -23.37
CA GLY A 452 -2.41 0.36 -23.02
C GLY A 452 -2.98 -0.99 -22.66
N ASN A 453 -3.96 -1.02 -21.74
CA ASN A 453 -4.66 -2.24 -21.39
C ASN A 453 -6.14 -1.99 -21.09
N LEU A 454 -6.94 -3.02 -21.33
CA LEU A 454 -8.31 -3.16 -20.85
C LEU A 454 -8.35 -4.40 -19.95
N SER A 455 -8.79 -4.22 -18.72
CA SER A 455 -8.70 -5.27 -17.72
C SER A 455 -9.84 -5.20 -16.72
N ARG A 456 -10.17 -6.35 -16.14
CA ARG A 456 -11.11 -6.45 -15.03
C ARG A 456 -10.39 -6.90 -13.76
N SER A 457 -10.71 -6.27 -12.63
CA SER A 457 -10.30 -6.67 -11.29
C SER A 457 -11.51 -7.00 -10.43
N VAL A 458 -11.29 -7.87 -9.44
CA VAL A 458 -12.31 -8.34 -8.50
C VAL A 458 -11.75 -8.24 -7.09
N GLU A 459 -12.56 -7.78 -6.15
CA GLU A 459 -12.20 -7.80 -4.74
C GLU A 459 -13.40 -8.29 -3.90
N PRO A 460 -13.23 -9.39 -3.16
CA PRO A 460 -14.28 -9.91 -2.29
C PRO A 460 -14.40 -9.08 -1.00
N PRO A 461 -15.57 -9.09 -0.34
CA PRO A 461 -15.69 -8.56 0.99
C PRO A 461 -14.83 -9.37 1.97
N HIS A 462 -14.30 -8.72 2.99
CA HIS A 462 -13.70 -9.43 4.12
C HIS A 462 -14.82 -10.09 4.97
N ALA A 463 -14.58 -11.29 5.47
CA ALA A 463 -15.52 -11.98 6.33
C ALA A 463 -15.93 -11.13 7.55
N TRP A 464 -15.00 -10.33 8.05
CA TRP A 464 -15.22 -9.36 9.11
C TRP A 464 -16.25 -8.29 8.76
N SER A 465 -16.20 -7.72 7.56
CA SER A 465 -17.13 -6.68 7.09
C SER A 465 -18.57 -7.18 7.06
N MET A 466 -18.76 -8.44 6.74
CA MET A 466 -20.08 -9.06 6.65
C MET A 466 -20.75 -9.18 8.02
N ILE A 467 -20.01 -9.31 9.11
CA ILE A 467 -20.54 -9.32 10.47
C ILE A 467 -20.93 -7.90 10.92
N TRP A 468 -20.09 -6.92 10.58
CA TRP A 468 -20.31 -5.52 10.94
C TRP A 468 -21.30 -4.81 10.02
N GLY A 469 -21.63 -5.40 8.89
CA GLY A 469 -22.57 -4.87 7.90
C GLY A 469 -24.04 -4.88 8.33
N SER A 470 -24.39 -5.56 9.44
CA SER A 470 -25.78 -5.76 9.85
C SER A 470 -26.41 -4.55 10.53
N ASN A 471 -27.66 -4.25 10.16
CA ASN A 471 -28.51 -3.23 10.77
C ASN A 471 -29.43 -3.79 11.85
N LYS A 472 -29.49 -5.10 12.02
CA LYS A 472 -30.42 -5.72 12.96
C LYS A 472 -29.76 -5.98 14.30
N TYR A 473 -30.43 -5.54 15.35
CA TYR A 473 -30.02 -5.80 16.71
C TYR A 473 -30.93 -6.91 17.30
N PHE A 474 -30.38 -7.67 18.21
CA PHE A 474 -31.22 -8.57 19.02
C PHE A 474 -32.28 -7.77 19.77
N THR A 475 -33.54 -8.25 19.71
CA THR A 475 -34.66 -7.59 20.32
C THR A 475 -34.99 -8.12 21.73
N GLY A 476 -34.32 -9.18 22.20
CA GLY A 476 -34.57 -9.80 23.51
C GLY A 476 -33.34 -10.40 24.18
N GLY A 477 -33.47 -10.75 25.45
CA GLY A 477 -32.44 -11.38 26.27
C GLY A 477 -31.33 -10.45 26.76
N PRO A 478 -30.29 -11.00 27.43
CA PRO A 478 -29.18 -10.21 27.99
C PRO A 478 -28.36 -9.46 26.96
N ALA A 479 -28.40 -9.88 25.70
CA ALA A 479 -27.68 -9.26 24.59
C ALA A 479 -28.50 -8.29 23.74
N LYS A 480 -29.70 -7.88 24.23
CA LYS A 480 -30.58 -6.93 23.52
C LYS A 480 -29.81 -5.68 23.09
N GLY A 481 -29.83 -5.39 21.81
CA GLY A 481 -29.13 -4.24 21.21
C GLY A 481 -27.61 -4.41 21.03
N LEU A 482 -27.03 -5.56 21.41
CA LEU A 482 -25.58 -5.78 21.35
C LEU A 482 -25.12 -6.66 20.18
N ALA A 483 -25.97 -7.54 19.69
CA ALA A 483 -25.65 -8.45 18.61
C ALA A 483 -26.13 -7.95 17.26
N ARG A 484 -25.44 -8.29 16.22
CA ARG A 484 -25.75 -7.96 14.83
C ARG A 484 -25.78 -9.24 14.00
N GLU A 485 -26.70 -9.31 13.05
CA GLU A 485 -26.71 -10.39 12.07
C GLU A 485 -25.66 -10.14 10.99
N GLY A 486 -25.17 -11.20 10.37
CA GLY A 486 -24.34 -11.10 9.17
C GLY A 486 -25.14 -10.56 7.99
N VAL A 487 -24.49 -9.82 7.11
CA VAL A 487 -25.05 -9.28 5.86
C VAL A 487 -24.25 -9.83 4.67
N SER A 488 -25.00 -10.35 3.69
CA SER A 488 -24.40 -10.76 2.41
C SER A 488 -23.91 -9.52 1.65
N LEU A 489 -22.67 -9.55 1.21
CA LEU A 489 -22.04 -8.51 0.40
C LEU A 489 -21.53 -9.13 -0.89
N LYS A 490 -21.80 -8.50 -2.02
CA LYS A 490 -21.27 -8.92 -3.33
C LYS A 490 -19.80 -8.54 -3.47
N ASN A 491 -19.05 -9.33 -4.24
CA ASN A 491 -17.73 -8.93 -4.70
C ASN A 491 -17.82 -7.63 -5.48
N GLN A 492 -16.94 -6.67 -5.16
CA GLN A 492 -16.80 -5.47 -5.98
C GLN A 492 -15.93 -5.76 -7.20
N THR A 493 -16.26 -5.15 -8.32
CA THR A 493 -15.56 -5.36 -9.59
C THR A 493 -15.25 -4.03 -10.26
N ALA A 494 -14.11 -3.93 -10.93
CA ALA A 494 -13.76 -2.77 -11.73
C ALA A 494 -13.37 -3.20 -13.14
N THR A 495 -13.86 -2.47 -14.15
CA THR A 495 -13.36 -2.55 -15.52
C THR A 495 -12.54 -1.30 -15.78
N THR A 496 -11.25 -1.47 -16.09
CA THR A 496 -10.29 -0.39 -16.21
C THR A 496 -9.73 -0.32 -17.63
N LEU A 497 -9.80 0.86 -18.22
CA LEU A 497 -8.99 1.24 -19.37
C LEU A 497 -7.79 2.07 -18.87
N GLU A 498 -6.60 1.68 -19.25
CA GLU A 498 -5.36 2.36 -18.91
C GLU A 498 -4.51 2.56 -20.16
N VAL A 499 -3.94 3.76 -20.30
CA VAL A 499 -2.98 4.11 -21.34
C VAL A 499 -1.83 4.86 -20.68
N GLY A 500 -0.61 4.54 -21.04
CA GLY A 500 0.54 5.19 -20.47
C GLY A 500 1.80 5.07 -21.31
N GLY A 501 2.84 5.65 -20.78
CA GLY A 501 4.19 5.55 -21.34
C GLY A 501 5.20 5.83 -20.28
N ARG A 502 6.39 5.32 -20.52
CA ARG A 502 7.57 5.56 -19.67
C ARG A 502 8.81 5.67 -20.53
N GLY A 503 9.76 6.42 -20.05
CA GLY A 503 10.98 6.59 -20.82
C GLY A 503 11.98 7.53 -20.19
N GLU A 504 13.04 7.80 -20.94
CA GLU A 504 14.06 8.78 -20.62
C GLU A 504 14.19 9.76 -21.78
N ALA A 505 14.20 11.04 -21.48
CA ALA A 505 14.30 12.12 -22.45
C ALA A 505 15.17 13.25 -21.86
N TRP A 506 15.30 14.37 -22.55
CA TRP A 506 16.05 15.53 -22.10
C TRP A 506 15.62 16.08 -20.72
N LEU A 507 14.35 15.83 -20.34
CA LEU A 507 13.81 16.17 -19.00
C LEU A 507 14.21 15.16 -17.92
N GLY A 508 14.81 14.01 -18.26
CA GLY A 508 15.11 12.91 -17.37
C GLY A 508 14.17 11.71 -17.56
N ALA A 509 14.19 10.79 -16.60
CA ALA A 509 13.34 9.61 -16.60
C ALA A 509 11.91 9.96 -16.14
N TRP A 510 10.91 9.48 -16.89
CA TRP A 510 9.50 9.76 -16.63
C TRP A 510 8.62 8.51 -16.78
N ASP A 511 7.49 8.50 -16.07
CA ASP A 511 6.40 7.52 -16.18
C ASP A 511 5.07 8.28 -16.08
N LEU A 512 4.18 8.09 -17.06
CA LEU A 512 2.87 8.71 -17.15
C LEU A 512 1.82 7.63 -17.37
N ALA A 513 0.78 7.61 -16.54
CA ALA A 513 -0.39 6.77 -16.73
C ALA A 513 -1.68 7.58 -16.65
N LEU A 514 -2.59 7.30 -17.57
CA LEU A 514 -3.97 7.77 -17.61
C LEU A 514 -4.88 6.56 -17.45
N TYR A 515 -5.84 6.63 -16.54
CA TYR A 515 -6.74 5.51 -16.31
C TYR A 515 -8.17 5.97 -16.06
N ARG A 516 -9.12 5.07 -16.38
CA ARG A 516 -10.52 5.17 -15.97
C ARG A 516 -11.04 3.78 -15.62
N SER A 517 -11.59 3.65 -14.42
CA SER A 517 -12.18 2.44 -13.88
C SER A 517 -13.67 2.66 -13.60
N GLU A 518 -14.51 1.81 -14.17
CA GLU A 518 -15.94 1.71 -13.86
C GLU A 518 -16.11 0.65 -12.78
N VAL A 519 -16.48 1.08 -11.56
CA VAL A 519 -16.59 0.20 -10.40
C VAL A 519 -18.06 -0.14 -10.15
N ARG A 520 -18.32 -1.40 -9.86
CA ARG A 520 -19.65 -1.90 -9.49
C ARG A 520 -19.60 -2.60 -8.16
N HIS A 521 -20.66 -2.45 -7.37
CA HIS A 521 -20.81 -3.01 -6.02
C HIS A 521 -19.66 -2.59 -5.10
N GLU A 522 -19.14 -1.37 -5.26
CA GLU A 522 -18.03 -0.89 -4.43
C GLU A 522 -18.40 -1.03 -2.94
N LEU A 523 -17.46 -1.56 -2.18
CA LEU A 523 -17.64 -1.79 -0.75
C LEU A 523 -17.27 -0.52 0.00
N LEU A 524 -18.26 0.25 0.39
CA LEU A 524 -18.10 1.52 1.10
C LEU A 524 -18.71 1.48 2.49
N ALA A 525 -18.11 2.23 3.43
CA ALA A 525 -18.70 2.47 4.74
C ALA A 525 -19.91 3.41 4.61
N VAL A 526 -21.08 2.95 5.01
CA VAL A 526 -22.31 3.75 5.04
C VAL A 526 -22.85 3.84 6.46
N GLU A 527 -23.51 4.95 6.78
CA GLU A 527 -24.21 5.09 8.04
C GLU A 527 -25.58 4.41 7.94
N THR A 528 -25.72 3.31 8.65
CA THR A 528 -26.95 2.50 8.66
C THR A 528 -27.89 2.89 9.78
N GLN A 529 -27.36 3.59 10.79
CA GLN A 529 -28.13 4.19 11.88
C GLN A 529 -27.49 5.54 12.24
N ALA A 530 -28.26 6.58 12.20
CA ALA A 530 -27.81 7.92 12.61
C ALA A 530 -27.53 7.96 14.12
N GLN A 531 -26.60 8.80 14.53
CA GLN A 531 -26.37 9.09 15.94
C GLN A 531 -27.60 9.78 16.56
N THR A 532 -27.97 9.32 17.76
CA THR A 532 -28.98 9.97 18.58
C THR A 532 -28.39 10.48 19.88
N ALA A 533 -29.19 11.15 20.71
CA ALA A 533 -28.74 11.58 22.04
C ALA A 533 -28.27 10.41 22.94
N THR A 534 -28.78 9.22 22.68
CA THR A 534 -28.58 8.02 23.52
C THR A 534 -27.87 6.88 22.82
N SER A 535 -27.60 6.98 21.50
CA SER A 535 -26.91 5.96 20.70
C SER A 535 -25.89 6.55 19.77
N ASN A 536 -24.77 5.85 19.55
CA ASN A 536 -23.80 6.21 18.54
C ASN A 536 -24.32 5.88 17.13
N ALA A 537 -23.83 6.60 16.13
CA ALA A 537 -24.02 6.20 14.73
C ALA A 537 -23.48 4.78 14.50
N VAL A 538 -24.18 4.01 13.69
CA VAL A 538 -23.74 2.69 13.24
C VAL A 538 -23.27 2.82 11.79
N ILE A 539 -21.99 2.60 11.59
CA ILE A 539 -21.36 2.57 10.26
C ILE A 539 -21.13 1.11 9.90
N ALA A 540 -21.62 0.71 8.74
CA ALA A 540 -21.51 -0.64 8.24
C ALA A 540 -20.98 -0.60 6.80
N GLU A 541 -20.42 -1.72 6.33
CA GLU A 541 -20.04 -1.88 4.93
C GLU A 541 -21.24 -2.30 4.10
N ALA A 542 -21.41 -1.69 2.94
CA ALA A 542 -22.45 -2.01 1.98
C ALA A 542 -21.91 -1.90 0.55
N ASN A 543 -22.54 -2.62 -0.37
CA ASN A 543 -22.30 -2.41 -1.79
C ASN A 543 -22.98 -1.11 -2.23
N ALA A 544 -22.19 -0.15 -2.63
CA ALA A 544 -22.64 1.18 -3.07
C ALA A 544 -23.16 1.18 -4.52
N SER A 545 -23.80 2.27 -4.90
CA SER A 545 -24.08 2.61 -6.28
C SER A 545 -22.79 2.62 -7.12
N PRO A 546 -22.87 2.42 -8.45
CA PRO A 546 -21.69 2.45 -9.29
C PRO A 546 -20.88 3.72 -9.12
N THR A 547 -19.56 3.58 -9.12
CA THR A 547 -18.61 4.70 -9.00
C THR A 547 -17.66 4.71 -10.18
N VAL A 548 -17.02 5.85 -10.39
CA VAL A 548 -15.96 6.06 -11.39
C VAL A 548 -14.70 6.50 -10.68
N HIS A 549 -13.59 5.80 -10.96
CA HIS A 549 -12.26 6.18 -10.51
C HIS A 549 -11.40 6.48 -11.74
N GLN A 550 -11.05 7.74 -11.94
CA GLN A 550 -10.23 8.16 -13.06
C GLN A 550 -9.13 9.12 -12.60
N GLY A 551 -8.02 9.13 -13.33
CA GLY A 551 -6.92 9.98 -12.93
C GLY A 551 -5.72 10.01 -13.86
N VAL A 552 -4.76 10.83 -13.44
CA VAL A 552 -3.44 11.00 -14.06
C VAL A 552 -2.37 10.75 -13.01
N GLU A 553 -1.40 9.93 -13.34
CA GLU A 553 -0.28 9.57 -12.50
C GLU A 553 1.02 9.90 -13.25
N LEU A 554 1.83 10.80 -12.71
CA LEU A 554 3.07 11.26 -13.33
C LEU A 554 4.23 11.19 -12.34
N SER A 555 5.31 10.51 -12.71
CA SER A 555 6.60 10.52 -12.04
C SER A 555 7.65 11.12 -12.97
N LEU A 556 8.56 11.92 -12.43
CA LEU A 556 9.67 12.52 -13.17
C LEU A 556 10.91 12.58 -12.28
N LEU A 557 12.04 12.12 -12.79
CA LEU A 557 13.37 12.24 -12.21
C LEU A 557 14.28 12.98 -13.18
N SER A 558 14.54 14.25 -12.92
CA SER A 558 15.32 15.15 -13.79
C SER A 558 16.70 15.40 -13.23
N PRO A 559 17.77 15.07 -13.94
CA PRO A 559 19.10 15.59 -13.63
C PRO A 559 19.13 17.09 -14.00
N LEU A 560 19.21 17.96 -12.98
CA LEU A 560 19.24 19.41 -13.19
C LEU A 560 20.66 19.90 -13.49
N TRP A 561 21.64 19.26 -12.89
CA TRP A 561 23.05 19.61 -13.06
C TRP A 561 23.94 18.43 -12.66
N ASP A 562 24.97 18.19 -13.45
CA ASP A 562 26.04 17.25 -13.14
C ASP A 562 27.39 17.96 -13.33
N GLY A 563 28.06 18.26 -12.21
CA GLY A 563 29.37 18.89 -12.12
C GLY A 563 30.51 17.89 -11.93
N GLY A 564 30.26 16.59 -12.06
CA GLY A 564 31.24 15.54 -11.84
C GLY A 564 31.79 15.58 -10.42
N ARG A 565 33.01 16.09 -10.22
CA ARG A 565 33.65 16.20 -8.91
C ARG A 565 33.01 17.23 -7.98
N GLU A 566 32.23 18.15 -8.51
CA GLU A 566 31.53 19.17 -7.77
C GLU A 566 30.15 18.68 -7.30
N GLY A 567 29.74 17.49 -7.71
CA GLY A 567 28.48 16.87 -7.33
C GLY A 567 27.39 16.89 -8.39
N ARG A 568 26.20 16.47 -8.01
CA ARG A 568 25.04 16.34 -8.88
C ARG A 568 23.80 16.92 -8.19
N LEU A 569 22.93 17.56 -8.96
CA LEU A 569 21.65 18.09 -8.52
C LEU A 569 20.52 17.40 -9.29
N ASP A 570 19.64 16.72 -8.58
CA ASP A 570 18.50 16.02 -9.14
C ASP A 570 17.18 16.60 -8.62
N LEU A 571 16.14 16.61 -9.46
CA LEU A 571 14.77 16.92 -9.10
C LEU A 571 13.90 15.68 -9.30
N ARG A 572 13.34 15.13 -8.22
CA ARG A 572 12.33 14.07 -8.26
C ARG A 572 10.95 14.68 -8.05
N GLN A 573 9.97 14.29 -8.84
CA GLN A 573 8.59 14.76 -8.74
C GLN A 573 7.62 13.59 -8.89
N ALA A 574 6.51 13.63 -8.14
CA ALA A 574 5.38 12.74 -8.30
C ALA A 574 4.10 13.56 -8.21
N TYR A 575 3.23 13.41 -9.19
CA TYR A 575 1.93 14.05 -9.24
C TYR A 575 0.84 13.04 -9.48
N THR A 576 -0.23 13.15 -8.71
CA THR A 576 -1.43 12.32 -8.86
C THR A 576 -2.65 13.22 -8.90
N PHE A 577 -3.40 13.14 -9.99
CA PHE A 577 -4.76 13.67 -10.10
C PHE A 577 -5.74 12.53 -9.92
N SER A 578 -6.72 12.71 -9.02
CA SER A 578 -7.72 11.71 -8.67
C SER A 578 -9.11 12.31 -8.75
N ASP A 579 -9.95 11.78 -9.64
CA ASP A 579 -11.35 12.15 -9.77
C ASP A 579 -12.22 10.91 -9.54
N PHE A 580 -12.63 10.73 -8.28
CA PHE A 580 -13.41 9.58 -7.82
C PHE A 580 -14.77 10.06 -7.37
N HIS A 581 -15.83 9.52 -7.98
CA HIS A 581 -17.18 10.02 -7.74
C HIS A 581 -18.24 8.92 -7.96
N TYR A 582 -19.40 9.11 -7.38
CA TYR A 582 -20.57 8.32 -7.70
C TYR A 582 -21.02 8.53 -9.15
N ARG A 583 -21.58 7.49 -9.74
CA ARG A 583 -22.26 7.57 -11.03
C ARG A 583 -23.77 7.46 -10.79
N ASP A 584 -24.44 8.62 -10.71
CA ASP A 584 -25.88 8.76 -10.55
C ASP A 584 -26.46 8.03 -9.32
N ASP A 585 -25.85 8.27 -8.14
CA ASP A 585 -26.40 7.79 -6.85
C ASP A 585 -27.68 8.53 -6.52
N ASP A 586 -28.72 7.80 -6.06
CA ASP A 586 -30.04 8.38 -5.76
C ASP A 586 -30.00 9.48 -4.68
N ARG A 587 -29.03 9.45 -3.77
CA ARG A 587 -28.89 10.42 -2.70
C ARG A 587 -27.78 11.44 -2.94
N PHE A 588 -26.65 10.97 -3.44
CA PHE A 588 -25.43 11.76 -3.56
C PHE A 588 -25.12 12.20 -4.99
N GLY A 589 -25.93 11.79 -5.97
CA GLY A 589 -25.75 12.15 -7.38
C GLY A 589 -24.37 11.75 -7.88
N SER A 590 -23.58 12.75 -8.28
CA SER A 590 -22.18 12.58 -8.75
C SER A 590 -21.16 13.13 -7.76
N ASN A 591 -21.46 13.12 -6.47
CA ASN A 591 -20.55 13.61 -5.43
C ASN A 591 -19.22 12.87 -5.43
N THR A 592 -18.15 13.61 -5.10
CA THR A 592 -16.81 13.06 -4.94
C THR A 592 -16.74 12.10 -3.76
N LEU A 593 -16.08 10.96 -3.94
CA LEU A 593 -15.79 10.04 -2.83
C LEU A 593 -14.84 10.71 -1.84
N PRO A 594 -15.13 10.65 -0.53
CA PRO A 594 -14.31 11.33 0.48
C PRO A 594 -13.00 10.60 0.76
N GLY A 595 -12.08 11.26 1.45
CA GLY A 595 -10.87 10.66 2.00
C GLY A 595 -9.61 10.79 1.16
N ILE A 596 -9.71 11.17 -0.13
CA ILE A 596 -8.58 11.38 -1.03
C ILE A 596 -8.55 12.82 -1.57
N PRO A 597 -7.37 13.45 -1.66
CA PRO A 597 -7.22 14.73 -2.35
C PRO A 597 -7.34 14.56 -3.87
N ARG A 598 -7.97 15.53 -4.52
CA ARG A 598 -8.05 15.56 -5.99
C ARG A 598 -6.68 15.80 -6.65
N HIS A 599 -5.83 16.59 -6.02
CA HIS A 599 -4.46 16.87 -6.45
C HIS A 599 -3.51 16.55 -5.31
N TYR A 600 -2.55 15.69 -5.58
CA TYR A 600 -1.48 15.34 -4.66
C TYR A 600 -0.14 15.45 -5.38
N TYR A 601 0.77 16.26 -4.85
CA TYR A 601 2.06 16.54 -5.45
C TYR A 601 3.16 16.43 -4.42
N GLN A 602 4.24 15.76 -4.78
CA GLN A 602 5.46 15.64 -3.98
C GLN A 602 6.67 15.95 -4.85
N ALA A 603 7.62 16.71 -4.33
CA ALA A 603 8.88 16.95 -5.00
C ALA A 603 10.05 17.00 -4.01
N GLN A 604 11.21 16.63 -4.52
CA GLN A 604 12.49 16.67 -3.83
C GLN A 604 13.56 17.21 -4.79
N VAL A 605 14.25 18.27 -4.37
CA VAL A 605 15.51 18.69 -4.97
C VAL A 605 16.62 18.13 -4.10
N ARG A 606 17.53 17.34 -4.69
CA ARG A 606 18.63 16.68 -3.99
C ARG A 606 19.96 17.04 -4.63
N TYR A 607 20.86 17.54 -3.81
CA TYR A 607 22.28 17.67 -4.14
C TYR A 607 23.04 16.52 -3.51
N SER A 608 23.90 15.85 -4.27
CA SER A 608 24.78 14.76 -3.85
C SER A 608 26.20 15.04 -4.27
N HIS A 609 27.14 15.00 -3.32
CA HIS A 609 28.56 15.24 -3.57
C HIS A 609 29.35 13.91 -3.55
N PRO A 610 30.37 13.71 -4.41
CA PRO A 610 31.15 12.45 -4.46
C PRO A 610 31.86 12.08 -3.17
N SER A 611 32.08 13.04 -2.24
CA SER A 611 32.62 12.75 -0.91
C SER A 611 31.64 12.02 0.02
N GLY A 612 30.37 11.84 -0.42
CA GLY A 612 29.30 11.21 0.35
C GLY A 612 28.31 12.19 1.00
N PHE A 613 28.60 13.51 1.05
CA PHE A 613 27.62 14.48 1.55
C PHE A 613 26.43 14.63 0.61
N TYR A 614 25.23 14.71 1.18
CA TYR A 614 24.03 15.04 0.42
C TYR A 614 23.10 15.96 1.24
N THR A 615 22.32 16.73 0.52
CA THR A 615 21.22 17.51 1.09
C THR A 615 20.02 17.50 0.17
N SER A 616 18.82 17.54 0.75
CA SER A 616 17.59 17.67 -0.03
C SER A 616 16.63 18.65 0.58
N LEU A 617 15.87 19.31 -0.30
CA LEU A 617 14.69 20.10 0.05
C LEU A 617 13.47 19.34 -0.47
N ASN A 618 12.47 19.15 0.40
CA ASN A 618 11.30 18.34 0.14
C ASN A 618 10.04 19.18 0.23
N THR A 619 9.10 18.98 -0.67
CA THR A 619 7.76 19.59 -0.59
C THR A 619 6.68 18.55 -0.84
N GLU A 620 5.56 18.73 -0.17
CA GLU A 620 4.33 17.96 -0.37
C GLU A 620 3.16 18.92 -0.41
N HIS A 621 2.30 18.78 -1.40
CA HIS A 621 1.06 19.54 -1.51
C HIS A 621 -0.13 18.61 -1.67
N SER A 622 -1.18 18.84 -0.89
CA SER A 622 -2.48 18.18 -1.00
C SER A 622 -3.58 19.23 -1.16
N SER A 623 -4.44 19.04 -2.15
CA SER A 623 -5.68 19.81 -2.24
C SER A 623 -6.62 19.49 -1.07
N ARG A 624 -7.71 20.25 -0.93
CA ARG A 624 -8.75 19.94 0.07
C ARG A 624 -9.34 18.56 -0.17
N VAL A 625 -9.79 17.91 0.92
CA VAL A 625 -10.34 16.54 0.91
C VAL A 625 -11.77 16.58 1.43
N ALA A 626 -12.73 16.00 0.68
CA ALA A 626 -14.10 15.82 1.16
C ALA A 626 -14.11 14.89 2.38
N VAL A 627 -14.88 15.24 3.42
CA VAL A 627 -14.90 14.48 4.67
C VAL A 627 -16.11 13.57 4.77
N ASP A 628 -17.19 13.86 4.05
CA ASP A 628 -18.37 13.01 4.00
C ASP A 628 -18.85 12.80 2.54
N TYR A 629 -19.69 11.78 2.33
CA TYR A 629 -20.25 11.47 1.00
C TYR A 629 -21.19 12.54 0.50
N ALA A 630 -21.81 13.32 1.39
CA ALA A 630 -22.63 14.47 1.02
C ALA A 630 -21.79 15.65 0.51
N ASN A 631 -20.47 15.59 0.63
CA ASN A 631 -19.54 16.69 0.34
C ASN A 631 -19.88 17.97 1.10
N SER A 632 -20.49 17.83 2.29
CA SER A 632 -21.01 18.95 3.06
C SER A 632 -19.92 19.82 3.68
N TYR A 633 -18.70 19.28 3.86
CA TYR A 633 -17.52 20.03 4.29
C TYR A 633 -16.21 19.34 3.90
N TYR A 634 -15.07 20.05 4.07
CA TYR A 634 -13.76 19.60 3.59
C TYR A 634 -12.68 19.81 4.65
N ALA A 635 -11.74 18.88 4.73
CA ALA A 635 -10.44 19.10 5.33
C ALA A 635 -9.62 20.06 4.45
N ALA A 636 -8.90 20.99 5.06
CA ALA A 636 -8.20 22.05 4.33
C ALA A 636 -7.00 21.54 3.54
N ALA A 637 -6.73 22.16 2.41
CA ALA A 637 -5.50 21.97 1.65
C ALA A 637 -4.27 22.38 2.48
N TYR A 638 -3.14 21.74 2.18
CA TYR A 638 -1.88 22.05 2.85
C TYR A 638 -0.69 21.96 1.91
N THR A 639 0.40 22.63 2.30
CA THR A 639 1.72 22.47 1.71
C THR A 639 2.73 22.33 2.84
N LEU A 640 3.61 21.34 2.71
CA LEU A 640 4.67 21.03 3.65
C LEU A 640 6.01 21.31 3.04
N LEU A 641 6.96 21.70 3.87
CA LEU A 641 8.37 21.83 3.52
C LEU A 641 9.19 21.00 4.51
N GLY A 642 10.20 20.33 4.00
CA GLY A 642 11.18 19.55 4.75
C GLY A 642 12.57 19.70 4.18
N ALA A 643 13.58 19.27 4.94
CA ALA A 643 14.95 19.22 4.48
C ALA A 643 15.66 18.02 5.11
N THR A 644 16.55 17.40 4.36
CA THR A 644 17.40 16.32 4.85
C THR A 644 18.85 16.67 4.57
N PHE A 645 19.72 16.45 5.54
CA PHE A 645 21.16 16.57 5.42
C PHE A 645 21.76 15.24 5.83
N GLY A 646 22.70 14.73 5.06
CA GLY A 646 23.29 13.46 5.39
C GLY A 646 24.68 13.27 4.78
N TYR A 647 25.27 12.20 5.25
CA TYR A 647 26.52 11.68 4.76
C TYR A 647 26.43 10.18 4.58
N ASP A 648 26.78 9.72 3.40
CA ASP A 648 26.85 8.31 3.03
C ASP A 648 28.30 8.03 2.66
N ALA A 649 29.01 7.28 3.50
CA ALA A 649 30.44 7.06 3.32
C ALA A 649 30.71 6.36 1.97
N PRO A 650 31.71 6.80 1.20
CA PRO A 650 31.99 6.23 -0.14
C PRO A 650 32.26 4.73 -0.14
N LYS A 651 32.71 4.18 0.99
CA LYS A 651 32.89 2.73 1.19
C LYS A 651 31.59 2.03 1.62
N GLN A 652 30.50 2.79 1.79
CA GLN A 652 29.20 2.29 2.24
C GLN A 652 29.27 1.52 3.57
N ASP A 653 30.22 1.86 4.45
CA ASP A 653 30.41 1.25 5.75
C ASP A 653 29.64 1.98 6.86
N TRP A 654 29.28 3.25 6.64
CA TRP A 654 28.42 3.99 7.54
C TRP A 654 27.69 5.14 6.85
N GLN A 655 26.54 5.48 7.36
CA GLN A 655 25.76 6.66 6.95
C GLN A 655 25.21 7.36 8.20
N ALA A 656 25.02 8.68 8.09
CA ALA A 656 24.36 9.48 9.11
C ALA A 656 23.50 10.56 8.44
N TRP A 657 22.38 10.91 9.07
CA TRP A 657 21.48 11.90 8.53
C TRP A 657 20.73 12.68 9.61
N VAL A 658 20.27 13.87 9.23
CA VAL A 658 19.32 14.71 9.96
C VAL A 658 18.16 15.03 9.03
N ASP A 659 16.93 14.73 9.47
CA ASP A 659 15.70 14.92 8.70
C ASP A 659 14.80 15.94 9.44
N LEU A 660 14.51 17.04 8.78
CA LEU A 660 13.69 18.14 9.27
C LEU A 660 12.34 18.08 8.56
N ARG A 661 11.27 17.81 9.31
CA ARG A 661 9.92 17.65 8.77
C ARG A 661 9.01 18.79 9.17
N ASN A 662 8.10 19.17 8.26
CA ASN A 662 7.10 20.21 8.48
C ASN A 662 7.73 21.51 9.04
N LEU A 663 8.74 22.05 8.35
CA LEU A 663 9.52 23.23 8.76
C LEU A 663 8.64 24.45 9.09
N THR A 664 7.54 24.62 8.37
CA THR A 664 6.59 25.70 8.56
C THR A 664 5.62 25.46 9.72
N ASN A 665 5.71 24.31 10.39
CA ASN A 665 4.80 23.89 11.47
C ASN A 665 3.32 23.96 11.06
N ARG A 666 3.02 23.55 9.82
CA ARG A 666 1.65 23.55 9.29
C ARG A 666 0.79 22.58 10.10
N ARG A 667 -0.39 23.03 10.52
CA ARG A 667 -1.41 22.19 11.18
C ARG A 667 -2.42 21.76 10.13
N TYR A 668 -2.62 20.46 9.99
CA TYR A 668 -3.49 19.87 8.97
C TYR A 668 -3.97 18.48 9.38
N ALA A 669 -5.01 17.99 8.72
CA ALA A 669 -5.47 16.62 8.85
C ALA A 669 -4.60 15.71 7.98
N ASN A 670 -3.90 14.73 8.58
CA ASN A 670 -3.12 13.75 7.84
C ASN A 670 -4.04 12.72 7.16
N THR A 671 -5.07 12.27 7.89
CA THR A 671 -6.12 11.42 7.34
C THR A 671 -7.49 11.89 7.80
N VAL A 672 -8.51 11.53 7.04
CA VAL A 672 -9.91 11.66 7.44
C VAL A 672 -10.58 10.30 7.48
N THR A 673 -11.53 10.12 8.39
CA THR A 673 -12.43 8.97 8.41
C THR A 673 -13.76 9.43 7.83
N PRO A 674 -14.17 8.91 6.66
CA PRO A 674 -15.36 9.38 5.98
C PRO A 674 -16.62 9.31 6.83
N GLY A 675 -17.40 10.39 6.79
CA GLY A 675 -18.77 10.43 7.31
C GLY A 675 -19.77 10.14 6.20
N TYR A 676 -20.99 9.81 6.57
CA TYR A 676 -22.06 9.59 5.59
C TYR A 676 -22.64 10.94 5.11
N ASP A 677 -23.20 11.69 6.05
CA ASP A 677 -23.73 13.04 5.82
C ASP A 677 -23.68 13.81 7.14
N ASP A 678 -22.63 14.60 7.30
CA ASP A 678 -22.42 15.38 8.53
C ASP A 678 -23.15 16.74 8.50
N LYS A 679 -23.91 17.02 7.42
CA LYS A 679 -24.73 18.25 7.25
C LYS A 679 -23.96 19.54 7.47
N GLY A 680 -22.69 19.57 7.07
CA GLY A 680 -21.79 20.71 7.26
C GLY A 680 -21.28 20.91 8.68
N LEU A 681 -21.63 20.05 9.62
CA LEU A 681 -21.18 20.11 11.00
C LEU A 681 -19.71 19.68 11.11
N ASP A 682 -18.98 20.32 12.02
CA ASP A 682 -17.59 19.96 12.30
C ASP A 682 -17.50 18.75 13.25
N VAL A 683 -17.69 17.56 12.70
CA VAL A 683 -17.63 16.29 13.43
C VAL A 683 -16.15 15.85 13.57
N ALA A 684 -15.85 15.08 14.62
CA ALA A 684 -14.52 14.55 14.87
C ALA A 684 -14.19 13.40 13.89
N ARG A 685 -13.66 13.74 12.71
CA ARG A 685 -13.32 12.81 11.62
C ARG A 685 -11.83 12.78 11.27
N SER A 686 -11.06 13.76 11.78
CA SER A 686 -9.69 13.97 11.32
C SER A 686 -8.66 13.42 12.29
N THR A 687 -7.61 12.79 11.76
CA THR A 687 -6.37 12.53 12.48
C THR A 687 -5.42 13.70 12.20
N PRO A 688 -4.97 14.47 13.19
CA PRO A 688 -4.01 15.54 12.97
C PRO A 688 -2.66 14.97 12.57
N ALA A 689 -1.96 15.69 11.70
CA ALA A 689 -0.59 15.39 11.36
C ALA A 689 0.39 15.86 12.43
N ASP A 690 1.58 15.28 12.40
CA ASP A 690 2.70 15.73 13.23
C ASP A 690 3.08 17.17 12.92
N GLY A 691 3.32 17.99 13.96
CA GLY A 691 3.93 19.31 13.81
C GLY A 691 5.40 19.20 13.39
N ARG A 692 6.13 20.34 13.46
CA ARG A 692 7.56 20.35 13.18
C ARG A 692 8.29 19.28 13.98
N GLY A 693 9.17 18.53 13.31
CA GLY A 693 9.98 17.48 13.90
C GLY A 693 11.40 17.47 13.36
N ILE A 694 12.32 17.05 14.22
CA ILE A 694 13.75 16.83 13.90
C ILE A 694 14.06 15.39 14.27
N TYR A 695 14.66 14.68 13.33
CA TYR A 695 15.06 13.29 13.48
C TYR A 695 16.48 13.12 12.99
N THR A 696 17.21 12.20 13.58
CA THR A 696 18.57 11.86 13.20
C THR A 696 18.75 10.36 13.23
N GLY A 697 19.65 9.88 12.40
CA GLY A 697 19.98 8.47 12.37
C GLY A 697 21.43 8.24 11.98
N VAL A 698 21.93 7.09 12.40
CA VAL A 698 23.21 6.54 12.02
C VAL A 698 23.05 5.05 11.71
N SER A 699 23.65 4.60 10.63
CA SER A 699 23.75 3.19 10.28
C SER A 699 25.21 2.83 10.06
N TRP A 700 25.61 1.68 10.56
CA TRP A 700 26.95 1.12 10.41
C TRP A 700 26.85 -0.26 9.80
N SER A 701 27.60 -0.51 8.72
CA SER A 701 27.56 -1.76 7.96
C SER A 701 28.97 -2.34 7.81
N TRP A 702 29.07 -3.63 8.07
CA TRP A 702 30.28 -4.43 7.76
C TRP A 702 29.93 -5.42 6.65
N ARG A 703 30.73 -5.43 5.60
CA ARG A 703 30.58 -6.34 4.45
C ARG A 703 31.61 -7.45 4.45
#